data_aacce990f27de41c5d24d5da5b4eb9f1
#
_entry.id   aacce990f27de41c5d24d5da5b4eb9f1
#
_cell.length_a   1.000
_cell.length_b   1.000
_cell.length_c   1.000
_cell.angle_alpha   90.00
_cell.angle_beta   90.00
_cell.angle_gamma   90.00
#
_symmetry.space_group_name_H-M   'P 1'
#
loop_
_entity.id
_entity.type
_entity.pdbx_description
1 polymer ?
#
loop_
_entity_poly.entity_id
_entity_poly.type
_entity_poly.pdbx_seq_one_letter_code
_entity_poly.pdbx_strand_id
1 'polypeptide(L)'
;MENKKFYLTTAIAYTSSKPHIGNVYEAILADCIVRYKKKDGYDTYFQTGTDEHGQKIEQKAIKAGTTPKAHVDKVSKELRDTYDMMNVKYDHFIRTTDKDHEEIVAQAFEKMLAKGDIYKGKYEGYYCVDCESYFTEKDLVDGCCPDCGAKVTKNSEECYFLKLEPYRQRLLNYINDNPKFIEPESRKNEMINNFLKNPIPDLCVSRTSYKWGIPVISDPKHVIYVWIDALMNYVTGLGYDVNGNHGDLYKKYWPCDVHLIGKDILRFHTIYWPIMLMSLDMPLPKQVFGHPWILTNHNKMSKSKNNVLYTDDLTSYFGVDAVRYYVLHEIPFAQDGNITYELVCERTNSDLANTYGNLVNRTIAMVKKYFGDAKITKGTKTEFDDELANVINESVKKYKELMDQFRVADALEEAMKLLRQANKYIDETAPWALAKDESKKDVLMNVLYNLLESIRIGSVLLEPAIPDTANKVYTALNTKNTDFSSLSFGLEKDYLVSKCDVLFQRLDVNEIMEKISAAEAAKQAQVAAQAEDEIDIEAFEKVKLVVGQIVEAKKHPKADKLLVFKINIGTEVRQIVSGIAKFYNPEDLVGKKVIVVKNLKAIKLRGEESHGMLLCGSDEADSYLELVNIDKCNPGDIIR
;
A
#
# COMPACT_ATOMS: atom_id res chain seq x y z
N MET A 1 19.79 32.81 -12.26
CA MET A 1 19.57 32.37 -10.86
C MET A 1 19.74 30.86 -10.87
N GLU A 2 20.63 30.32 -10.02
CA GLU A 2 20.71 28.85 -9.87
C GLU A 2 19.37 28.34 -9.39
N ASN A 3 18.77 27.36 -10.11
CA ASN A 3 17.51 26.78 -9.69
C ASN A 3 17.70 26.11 -8.34
N LYS A 4 16.84 26.43 -7.36
CA LYS A 4 16.83 25.76 -6.06
C LYS A 4 16.59 24.28 -6.28
N LYS A 5 17.42 23.42 -5.70
CA LYS A 5 17.30 21.96 -5.81
C LYS A 5 16.34 21.44 -4.75
N PHE A 6 15.65 20.35 -5.06
CA PHE A 6 14.76 19.65 -4.13
C PHE A 6 14.78 18.15 -4.38
N TYR A 7 15.35 17.40 -3.45
CA TYR A 7 15.37 15.94 -3.49
C TYR A 7 14.42 15.37 -2.46
N LEU A 8 13.42 14.63 -2.94
CA LEU A 8 12.43 13.93 -2.12
C LEU A 8 12.52 12.43 -2.37
N THR A 9 12.45 11.65 -1.30
CA THR A 9 12.33 10.19 -1.39
C THR A 9 11.11 9.71 -0.62
N THR A 10 10.52 8.61 -1.08
CA THR A 10 9.63 7.79 -0.24
C THR A 10 10.42 6.67 0.42
N ALA A 11 9.81 5.98 1.40
CA ALA A 11 10.25 4.65 1.73
C ALA A 11 10.12 3.74 0.50
N ILE A 12 11.01 2.75 0.37
CA ILE A 12 10.89 1.74 -0.66
C ILE A 12 9.97 0.61 -0.18
N ALA A 13 9.03 0.20 -1.05
CA ALA A 13 7.98 -0.72 -0.66
C ALA A 13 8.49 -2.16 -0.51
N TYR A 14 8.18 -2.82 0.63
CA TYR A 14 8.55 -4.21 0.86
C TYR A 14 7.73 -5.17 -0.02
N THR A 15 8.39 -5.92 -0.89
CA THR A 15 7.79 -6.72 -1.97
C THR A 15 7.14 -8.02 -1.48
N SER A 16 6.46 -7.97 -0.37
CA SER A 16 5.82 -9.17 0.19
C SER A 16 4.46 -9.51 -0.43
N SER A 17 3.77 -8.56 -1.08
CA SER A 17 2.44 -8.79 -1.68
C SER A 17 1.96 -7.59 -2.51
N LYS A 18 0.91 -7.78 -3.35
CA LYS A 18 0.24 -6.70 -4.11
C LYS A 18 -0.01 -5.48 -3.22
N PRO A 19 0.36 -4.26 -3.66
CA PRO A 19 0.17 -3.02 -2.91
C PRO A 19 -1.32 -2.65 -2.81
N HIS A 20 -1.70 -2.06 -1.67
CA HIS A 20 -3.02 -1.48 -1.44
C HIS A 20 -2.94 0.04 -1.34
N ILE A 21 -4.09 0.73 -1.30
CA ILE A 21 -4.12 2.21 -1.30
C ILE A 21 -3.24 2.82 -0.18
N GLY A 22 -3.13 2.19 0.99
CA GLY A 22 -2.26 2.66 2.06
C GLY A 22 -0.76 2.63 1.72
N ASN A 23 -0.31 1.69 0.86
CA ASN A 23 1.07 1.65 0.38
C ASN A 23 1.30 2.66 -0.77
N VAL A 24 0.26 2.96 -1.54
CA VAL A 24 0.34 3.84 -2.72
C VAL A 24 0.18 5.32 -2.33
N TYR A 25 -0.49 5.59 -1.20
CA TYR A 25 -0.71 6.93 -0.68
C TYR A 25 0.59 7.73 -0.53
N GLU A 26 1.64 7.11 0.02
CA GLU A 26 2.94 7.75 0.21
C GLU A 26 3.50 8.26 -1.13
N ALA A 27 3.43 7.46 -2.18
CA ALA A 27 3.88 7.84 -3.51
C ALA A 27 3.01 8.94 -4.16
N ILE A 28 1.69 8.92 -3.93
CA ILE A 28 0.77 9.98 -4.37
C ILE A 28 1.08 11.29 -3.67
N LEU A 29 1.33 11.25 -2.35
CA LEU A 29 1.67 12.42 -1.56
C LEU A 29 3.02 13.01 -1.99
N ALA A 30 4.02 12.15 -2.22
CA ALA A 30 5.33 12.54 -2.74
C ALA A 30 5.22 13.20 -4.11
N ASP A 31 4.50 12.60 -5.05
CA ASP A 31 4.26 13.13 -6.40
C ASP A 31 3.58 14.51 -6.33
N CYS A 32 2.57 14.68 -5.48
CA CYS A 32 1.89 15.96 -5.28
C CYS A 32 2.87 17.05 -4.78
N ILE A 33 3.70 16.75 -3.79
CA ILE A 33 4.71 17.68 -3.26
C ILE A 33 5.74 18.03 -4.33
N VAL A 34 6.22 17.05 -5.08
CA VAL A 34 7.21 17.26 -6.15
C VAL A 34 6.64 18.08 -7.29
N ARG A 35 5.40 17.83 -7.74
CA ARG A 35 4.70 18.66 -8.74
C ARG A 35 4.57 20.11 -8.27
N TYR A 36 4.19 20.31 -7.00
CA TYR A 36 4.16 21.65 -6.39
C TYR A 36 5.52 22.32 -6.47
N LYS A 37 6.59 21.67 -6.00
CA LYS A 37 7.94 22.23 -6.00
C LYS A 37 8.44 22.54 -7.40
N LYS A 38 8.19 21.66 -8.37
CA LYS A 38 8.53 21.89 -9.78
C LYS A 38 7.83 23.12 -10.35
N LYS A 39 6.54 23.30 -10.06
CA LYS A 39 5.79 24.49 -10.47
C LYS A 39 6.24 25.77 -9.76
N ASP A 40 6.76 25.66 -8.55
CA ASP A 40 7.37 26.78 -7.81
C ASP A 40 8.84 27.06 -8.25
N GLY A 41 9.31 26.41 -9.32
CA GLY A 41 10.59 26.68 -9.97
C GLY A 41 11.79 25.93 -9.40
N TYR A 42 11.58 24.87 -8.62
CA TYR A 42 12.67 24.00 -8.14
C TYR A 42 13.11 22.99 -9.22
N ASP A 43 14.40 22.70 -9.23
CA ASP A 43 14.97 21.53 -9.92
C ASP A 43 14.81 20.31 -9.01
N THR A 44 13.81 19.49 -9.33
CA THR A 44 13.35 18.39 -8.45
C THR A 44 13.93 17.04 -8.87
N TYR A 45 14.15 16.18 -7.87
CA TYR A 45 14.43 14.76 -8.08
C TYR A 45 13.61 13.92 -7.09
N PHE A 46 12.82 12.99 -7.60
CA PHE A 46 11.97 12.10 -6.81
C PHE A 46 12.40 10.64 -6.99
N GLN A 47 12.83 10.01 -5.91
CA GLN A 47 13.18 8.60 -5.87
C GLN A 47 12.19 7.81 -5.01
N THR A 48 11.77 6.68 -5.53
CA THR A 48 11.02 5.61 -4.85
C THR A 48 11.59 4.26 -5.25
N GLY A 49 11.00 3.15 -4.80
CA GLY A 49 11.51 1.83 -5.19
C GLY A 49 10.90 0.67 -4.42
N THR A 50 11.62 -0.46 -4.48
CA THR A 50 11.25 -1.70 -3.79
C THR A 50 12.37 -2.24 -2.94
N ASP A 51 12.00 -2.66 -1.70
CA ASP A 51 12.80 -3.46 -0.79
C ASP A 51 12.49 -4.94 -1.07
N GLU A 52 13.53 -5.68 -1.50
CA GLU A 52 13.38 -6.98 -2.15
C GLU A 52 14.09 -8.12 -1.44
N HIS A 53 14.80 -7.87 -0.34
CA HIS A 53 15.52 -8.87 0.42
C HIS A 53 14.80 -9.25 1.72
N GLY A 54 15.26 -10.32 2.39
CA GLY A 54 14.80 -10.71 3.72
C GLY A 54 14.12 -12.07 3.78
N GLN A 55 13.99 -12.57 5.01
CA GLN A 55 13.47 -13.90 5.31
C GLN A 55 12.03 -14.10 4.88
N LYS A 56 11.20 -13.08 5.05
CA LYS A 56 9.77 -13.14 4.70
C LYS A 56 9.54 -13.32 3.21
N ILE A 57 10.37 -12.68 2.37
CA ILE A 57 10.32 -12.83 0.91
C ILE A 57 10.77 -14.24 0.52
N GLU A 58 11.89 -14.72 1.08
CA GLU A 58 12.37 -16.08 0.83
C GLU A 58 11.29 -17.12 1.14
N GLN A 59 10.67 -17.04 2.33
CA GLN A 59 9.59 -17.95 2.74
C GLN A 59 8.36 -17.88 1.82
N LYS A 60 7.97 -16.68 1.39
CA LYS A 60 6.84 -16.51 0.46
C LYS A 60 7.13 -17.09 -0.92
N ALA A 61 8.33 -16.91 -1.43
CA ALA A 61 8.75 -17.49 -2.70
C ALA A 61 8.73 -19.02 -2.64
N ILE A 62 9.27 -19.61 -1.57
CA ILE A 62 9.25 -21.06 -1.32
C ILE A 62 7.80 -21.57 -1.28
N LYS A 63 6.93 -20.91 -0.49
CA LYS A 63 5.51 -21.29 -0.38
C LYS A 63 4.77 -21.20 -1.73
N ALA A 64 5.15 -20.25 -2.58
CA ALA A 64 4.58 -20.09 -3.92
C ALA A 64 5.24 -20.99 -5.00
N GLY A 65 6.18 -21.86 -4.63
CA GLY A 65 6.89 -22.75 -5.56
C GLY A 65 7.76 -22.01 -6.58
N THR A 66 8.26 -20.81 -6.24
CA THR A 66 9.05 -19.95 -7.12
C THR A 66 10.38 -19.53 -6.48
N THR A 67 11.25 -18.87 -7.24
CA THR A 67 12.47 -18.28 -6.68
C THR A 67 12.19 -16.91 -6.06
N PRO A 68 12.95 -16.47 -5.04
CA PRO A 68 12.83 -15.13 -4.47
C PRO A 68 12.94 -14.04 -5.54
N LYS A 69 13.87 -14.15 -6.49
CA LYS A 69 14.04 -13.18 -7.57
C LYS A 69 12.81 -13.07 -8.47
N ALA A 70 12.23 -14.21 -8.89
CA ALA A 70 11.01 -14.20 -9.71
C ALA A 70 9.81 -13.63 -8.96
N HIS A 71 9.71 -13.90 -7.64
CA HIS A 71 8.68 -13.33 -6.78
C HIS A 71 8.77 -11.79 -6.72
N VAL A 72 9.96 -11.25 -6.41
CA VAL A 72 10.14 -9.79 -6.30
C VAL A 72 10.03 -9.08 -7.64
N ASP A 73 10.45 -9.70 -8.75
CA ASP A 73 10.27 -9.14 -10.09
C ASP A 73 8.79 -8.95 -10.42
N LYS A 74 7.94 -9.91 -10.05
CA LYS A 74 6.49 -9.83 -10.24
C LYS A 74 5.90 -8.70 -9.39
N VAL A 75 6.19 -8.66 -8.09
CA VAL A 75 5.61 -7.66 -7.17
C VAL A 75 6.11 -6.25 -7.48
N SER A 76 7.39 -6.10 -7.80
CA SER A 76 7.96 -4.82 -8.24
C SER A 76 7.28 -4.28 -9.50
N LYS A 77 6.99 -5.17 -10.46
CA LYS A 77 6.23 -4.80 -11.66
C LYS A 77 4.81 -4.37 -11.30
N GLU A 78 4.10 -5.11 -10.48
CA GLU A 78 2.75 -4.77 -10.02
C GLU A 78 2.71 -3.39 -9.33
N LEU A 79 3.74 -3.06 -8.55
CA LEU A 79 3.84 -1.75 -7.90
C LEU A 79 4.06 -0.62 -8.91
N ARG A 80 4.98 -0.80 -9.87
CA ARG A 80 5.20 0.18 -10.95
C ARG A 80 3.94 0.41 -11.77
N ASP A 81 3.27 -0.67 -12.20
CA ASP A 81 2.02 -0.59 -12.95
C ASP A 81 0.95 0.19 -12.14
N THR A 82 0.92 0.01 -10.81
CA THR A 82 0.02 0.74 -9.92
C THR A 82 0.39 2.23 -9.83
N TYR A 83 1.67 2.57 -9.72
CA TYR A 83 2.14 3.96 -9.70
C TYR A 83 1.84 4.67 -11.03
N ASP A 84 2.07 4.00 -12.16
CA ASP A 84 1.75 4.51 -13.49
C ASP A 84 0.25 4.74 -13.67
N MET A 85 -0.59 3.79 -13.22
CA MET A 85 -2.05 3.92 -13.21
C MET A 85 -2.50 5.13 -12.37
N MET A 86 -1.86 5.38 -11.22
CA MET A 86 -2.16 6.50 -10.34
C MET A 86 -1.52 7.83 -10.80
N ASN A 87 -0.90 7.87 -11.98
CA ASN A 87 -0.20 9.04 -12.54
C ASN A 87 0.87 9.60 -11.58
N VAL A 88 1.57 8.72 -10.84
CA VAL A 88 2.73 9.08 -10.03
C VAL A 88 3.95 9.19 -10.94
N LYS A 89 4.65 10.33 -10.88
CA LYS A 89 5.84 10.63 -11.70
C LYS A 89 7.08 10.70 -10.82
N TYR A 90 7.88 9.64 -10.83
CA TYR A 90 9.18 9.57 -10.18
C TYR A 90 10.30 9.68 -11.21
N ASP A 91 11.46 10.19 -10.78
CA ASP A 91 12.65 10.29 -11.63
C ASP A 91 13.46 8.99 -11.56
N HIS A 92 13.45 8.29 -10.42
CA HIS A 92 14.13 7.02 -10.23
C HIS A 92 13.31 6.02 -9.44
N PHE A 93 13.28 4.78 -9.90
CA PHE A 93 12.72 3.63 -9.19
C PHE A 93 13.84 2.63 -8.91
N ILE A 94 14.37 2.66 -7.69
CA ILE A 94 15.46 1.77 -7.26
C ILE A 94 14.92 0.42 -6.79
N ARG A 95 15.68 -0.64 -7.04
CA ARG A 95 15.45 -1.98 -6.49
C ARG A 95 16.64 -2.38 -5.64
N THR A 96 16.42 -2.95 -4.45
CA THR A 96 17.56 -3.40 -3.64
C THR A 96 18.30 -4.60 -4.24
N THR A 97 17.70 -5.26 -5.26
CA THR A 97 18.36 -6.28 -6.09
C THR A 97 19.13 -5.72 -7.31
N ASP A 98 19.25 -4.41 -7.46
CA ASP A 98 20.11 -3.81 -8.47
C ASP A 98 21.58 -4.03 -8.05
N LYS A 99 22.42 -4.48 -8.99
CA LYS A 99 23.80 -4.93 -8.68
C LYS A 99 24.68 -3.84 -8.09
N ASP A 100 24.60 -2.64 -8.63
CA ASP A 100 25.32 -1.47 -8.14
C ASP A 100 24.89 -1.10 -6.70
N HIS A 101 23.62 -1.25 -6.37
CA HIS A 101 23.12 -1.09 -5.01
C HIS A 101 23.72 -2.17 -4.08
N GLU A 102 23.63 -3.44 -4.45
CA GLU A 102 24.18 -4.56 -3.65
C GLU A 102 25.67 -4.38 -3.39
N GLU A 103 26.44 -4.01 -4.41
CA GLU A 103 27.90 -3.79 -4.31
C GLU A 103 28.23 -2.66 -3.34
N ILE A 104 27.54 -1.51 -3.45
CA ILE A 104 27.80 -0.34 -2.59
C ILE A 104 27.40 -0.64 -1.13
N VAL A 105 26.27 -1.31 -0.89
CA VAL A 105 25.84 -1.70 0.44
C VAL A 105 26.86 -2.64 1.10
N ALA A 106 27.32 -3.65 0.38
CA ALA A 106 28.36 -4.56 0.88
C ALA A 106 29.66 -3.83 1.23
N GLN A 107 30.14 -2.91 0.39
CA GLN A 107 31.31 -2.07 0.64
C GLN A 107 31.10 -1.12 1.83
N ALA A 108 29.93 -0.52 1.97
CA ALA A 108 29.60 0.35 3.12
C ALA A 108 29.62 -0.42 4.45
N PHE A 109 29.10 -1.64 4.45
CA PHE A 109 29.20 -2.53 5.61
C PHE A 109 30.65 -2.79 6.02
N GLU A 110 31.52 -3.16 5.05
CA GLU A 110 32.94 -3.39 5.30
C GLU A 110 33.66 -2.14 5.82
N LYS A 111 33.32 -0.95 5.31
CA LYS A 111 33.86 0.32 5.80
C LYS A 111 33.50 0.57 7.27
N MET A 112 32.24 0.34 7.64
CA MET A 112 31.80 0.45 9.05
C MET A 112 32.48 -0.61 9.95
N LEU A 113 32.68 -1.82 9.43
CA LEU A 113 33.38 -2.90 10.12
C LEU A 113 34.86 -2.55 10.33
N ALA A 114 35.56 -2.08 9.30
CA ALA A 114 36.96 -1.64 9.40
C ALA A 114 37.16 -0.46 10.34
N LYS A 115 36.18 0.44 10.45
CA LYS A 115 36.16 1.57 11.41
C LYS A 115 35.95 1.10 12.84
N GLY A 116 35.46 -0.13 13.04
CA GLY A 116 35.14 -0.69 14.35
C GLY A 116 33.78 -0.25 14.91
N ASP A 117 32.95 0.36 14.10
CA ASP A 117 31.55 0.68 14.42
C ASP A 117 30.66 -0.55 14.31
N ILE A 118 31.02 -1.50 13.45
CA ILE A 118 30.42 -2.84 13.42
C ILE A 118 31.38 -3.83 14.08
N TYR A 119 30.84 -4.77 14.85
CA TYR A 119 31.60 -5.84 15.50
C TYR A 119 30.80 -7.15 15.54
N LYS A 120 31.51 -8.28 15.65
CA LYS A 120 30.91 -9.61 15.70
C LYS A 120 30.55 -10.00 17.13
N GLY A 121 29.38 -10.58 17.32
CA GLY A 121 28.91 -11.03 18.63
C GLY A 121 27.86 -12.14 18.50
N LYS A 122 27.17 -12.43 19.60
CA LYS A 122 26.07 -13.40 19.64
C LYS A 122 24.81 -12.71 20.13
N TYR A 123 23.71 -12.88 19.39
CA TYR A 123 22.40 -12.44 19.82
C TYR A 123 21.60 -13.57 20.43
N GLU A 124 20.95 -13.29 21.56
CA GLU A 124 19.98 -14.17 22.19
C GLU A 124 18.71 -13.36 22.51
N GLY A 125 17.58 -13.71 21.89
CA GLY A 125 16.35 -12.98 22.08
C GLY A 125 15.18 -13.56 21.29
N TYR A 126 14.13 -12.74 21.10
CA TYR A 126 12.94 -13.13 20.38
C TYR A 126 12.90 -12.42 19.02
N TYR A 127 12.70 -13.16 17.95
CA TYR A 127 12.68 -12.65 16.58
C TYR A 127 11.26 -12.65 16.01
N CYS A 128 10.84 -11.51 15.47
CA CYS A 128 9.61 -11.37 14.71
C CYS A 128 9.94 -11.43 13.21
N VAL A 129 9.43 -12.45 12.53
CA VAL A 129 9.64 -12.63 11.08
C VAL A 129 8.89 -11.56 10.29
N ASP A 130 7.72 -11.11 10.77
CA ASP A 130 6.90 -10.13 10.08
C ASP A 130 7.49 -8.72 10.05
N CYS A 131 8.17 -8.32 11.14
CA CYS A 131 8.86 -7.03 11.24
C CYS A 131 10.35 -7.13 10.96
N GLU A 132 10.87 -8.38 10.81
CA GLU A 132 12.30 -8.69 10.70
C GLU A 132 13.15 -8.07 11.82
N SER A 133 12.60 -8.03 13.04
CA SER A 133 13.17 -7.33 14.19
C SER A 133 13.34 -8.25 15.39
N TYR A 134 14.39 -7.98 16.18
CA TYR A 134 14.64 -8.63 17.46
C TYR A 134 14.09 -7.84 18.64
N PHE A 135 13.61 -8.59 19.64
CA PHE A 135 13.08 -8.06 20.89
C PHE A 135 13.64 -8.82 22.07
N THR A 136 13.76 -8.12 23.21
CA THR A 136 14.00 -8.79 24.50
C THR A 136 12.67 -9.30 25.07
N GLU A 137 12.73 -10.20 26.04
CA GLU A 137 11.52 -10.72 26.69
C GLU A 137 10.65 -9.61 27.32
N LYS A 138 11.30 -8.54 27.80
CA LYS A 138 10.62 -7.38 28.41
C LYS A 138 9.88 -6.50 27.40
N ASP A 139 10.26 -6.57 26.14
CA ASP A 139 9.65 -5.77 25.08
C ASP A 139 8.36 -6.41 24.52
N LEU A 140 8.15 -7.71 24.81
CA LEU A 140 7.01 -8.45 24.29
C LEU A 140 5.70 -8.06 24.97
N VAL A 141 4.63 -8.00 24.19
CA VAL A 141 3.26 -7.82 24.69
C VAL A 141 2.55 -9.17 24.57
N ASP A 142 2.17 -9.76 25.70
CA ASP A 142 1.54 -11.09 25.78
C ASP A 142 2.32 -12.18 25.00
N GLY A 143 3.65 -12.09 24.99
CA GLY A 143 4.52 -13.03 24.28
C GLY A 143 4.57 -12.82 22.77
N CYS A 144 4.01 -11.71 22.27
CA CYS A 144 3.97 -11.35 20.86
C CYS A 144 4.80 -10.08 20.57
N CYS A 145 5.06 -9.84 19.30
CA CYS A 145 5.77 -8.65 18.81
C CYS A 145 5.01 -7.37 19.21
N PRO A 146 5.65 -6.37 19.83
CA PRO A 146 5.00 -5.12 20.23
C PRO A 146 4.58 -4.26 19.03
N ASP A 147 5.25 -4.40 17.87
CA ASP A 147 5.01 -3.57 16.70
C ASP A 147 3.85 -4.08 15.84
N CYS A 148 3.73 -5.41 15.64
CA CYS A 148 2.72 -5.99 14.73
C CYS A 148 1.78 -7.01 15.39
N GLY A 149 2.03 -7.44 16.64
CA GLY A 149 1.23 -8.45 17.34
C GLY A 149 1.45 -9.89 16.88
N ALA A 150 2.41 -10.15 15.97
CA ALA A 150 2.72 -11.50 15.50
C ALA A 150 3.45 -12.31 16.57
N LYS A 151 3.32 -13.65 16.51
CA LYS A 151 4.09 -14.56 17.36
C LYS A 151 5.59 -14.43 17.06
N VAL A 152 6.39 -14.37 18.11
CA VAL A 152 7.85 -14.32 18.01
C VAL A 152 8.47 -15.67 18.32
N THR A 153 9.65 -15.94 17.75
CA THR A 153 10.42 -17.16 18.01
C THR A 153 11.68 -16.83 18.79
N LYS A 154 11.98 -17.63 19.82
CA LYS A 154 13.25 -17.49 20.54
C LYS A 154 14.39 -17.93 19.60
N ASN A 155 15.37 -17.06 19.40
CA ASN A 155 16.48 -17.30 18.51
C ASN A 155 17.81 -16.98 19.22
N SER A 156 18.85 -17.72 18.84
CA SER A 156 20.24 -17.49 19.30
C SER A 156 21.15 -17.74 18.12
N GLU A 157 21.73 -16.65 17.59
CA GLU A 157 22.64 -16.75 16.44
C GLU A 157 23.87 -15.85 16.58
N GLU A 158 24.96 -16.23 15.90
CA GLU A 158 26.09 -15.35 15.68
C GLU A 158 25.66 -14.25 14.69
N CYS A 159 25.94 -12.99 15.02
CA CYS A 159 25.63 -11.87 14.14
C CYS A 159 26.61 -10.72 14.35
N TYR A 160 26.57 -9.75 13.44
CA TYR A 160 27.26 -8.47 13.56
C TYR A 160 26.35 -7.43 14.20
N PHE A 161 26.94 -6.53 14.98
CA PHE A 161 26.25 -5.44 15.67
C PHE A 161 26.82 -4.09 15.24
N LEU A 162 25.94 -3.11 14.95
CA LEU A 162 26.30 -1.71 14.79
C LEU A 162 26.19 -1.00 16.14
N LYS A 163 27.26 -0.33 16.57
CA LYS A 163 27.29 0.49 17.77
C LYS A 163 26.45 1.75 17.59
N LEU A 164 25.41 1.92 18.40
CA LEU A 164 24.53 3.08 18.32
C LEU A 164 24.83 4.13 19.39
N GLU A 165 25.17 3.69 20.61
CA GLU A 165 25.37 4.56 21.76
C GLU A 165 26.45 5.66 21.55
N PRO A 166 27.61 5.38 20.90
CA PRO A 166 28.62 6.43 20.65
C PRO A 166 28.10 7.60 19.82
N TYR A 167 27.07 7.41 19.03
CA TYR A 167 26.49 8.42 18.14
C TYR A 167 25.28 9.12 18.74
N ARG A 168 24.66 8.59 19.81
CA ARG A 168 23.42 9.06 20.40
C ARG A 168 23.44 10.57 20.74
N GLN A 169 24.49 11.02 21.43
CA GLN A 169 24.57 12.44 21.83
C GLN A 169 24.73 13.37 20.62
N ARG A 170 25.50 12.93 19.61
CA ARG A 170 25.68 13.69 18.37
C ARG A 170 24.35 13.81 17.60
N LEU A 171 23.56 12.75 17.59
CA LEU A 171 22.23 12.73 16.98
C LEU A 171 21.24 13.64 17.74
N LEU A 172 21.22 13.57 19.07
CA LEU A 172 20.39 14.46 19.90
C LEU A 172 20.72 15.94 19.66
N ASN A 173 22.01 16.28 19.59
CA ASN A 173 22.44 17.65 19.28
C ASN A 173 21.94 18.07 17.89
N TYR A 174 22.10 17.19 16.89
CA TYR A 174 21.62 17.48 15.54
C TYR A 174 20.11 17.73 15.49
N ILE A 175 19.29 16.91 16.18
CA ILE A 175 17.83 17.08 16.26
C ILE A 175 17.46 18.40 16.93
N ASN A 176 18.19 18.81 17.98
CA ASN A 176 17.94 20.07 18.69
C ASN A 176 18.33 21.30 17.85
N ASP A 177 19.45 21.21 17.14
CA ASP A 177 19.96 22.30 16.27
C ASP A 177 19.14 22.44 14.99
N ASN A 178 18.41 21.37 14.59
CA ASN A 178 17.55 21.32 13.40
C ASN A 178 16.11 20.98 13.79
N PRO A 179 15.30 21.95 14.29
CA PRO A 179 13.96 21.68 14.84
C PRO A 179 12.99 20.98 13.88
N LYS A 180 13.19 21.15 12.56
CA LYS A 180 12.40 20.56 11.50
C LYS A 180 12.94 19.21 10.98
N PHE A 181 14.01 18.70 11.57
CA PHE A 181 14.59 17.43 11.13
C PHE A 181 13.59 16.27 11.21
N ILE A 182 12.75 16.23 12.25
CA ILE A 182 11.68 15.22 12.40
C ILE A 182 10.34 15.96 12.48
N GLU A 183 9.49 15.72 11.51
CA GLU A 183 8.13 16.28 11.43
C GLU A 183 7.10 15.12 11.28
N PRO A 184 5.88 15.25 11.81
CA PRO A 184 5.39 16.31 12.70
C PRO A 184 6.07 16.32 14.08
N GLU A 185 5.94 17.43 14.81
CA GLU A 185 6.61 17.60 16.13
C GLU A 185 6.25 16.51 17.15
N SER A 186 5.02 15.98 17.10
CA SER A 186 4.60 14.84 17.93
C SER A 186 5.49 13.63 17.72
N ARG A 187 5.96 13.37 16.49
CA ARG A 187 6.84 12.26 16.13
C ARG A 187 8.27 12.51 16.61
N LYS A 188 8.76 13.74 16.53
CA LYS A 188 10.05 14.13 17.14
C LYS A 188 10.05 13.81 18.63
N ASN A 189 9.00 14.25 19.34
CA ASN A 189 8.87 14.02 20.77
C ASN A 189 8.79 12.53 21.12
N GLU A 190 8.10 11.73 20.32
CA GLU A 190 8.05 10.28 20.46
C GLU A 190 9.44 9.63 20.34
N MET A 191 10.21 9.98 19.31
CA MET A 191 11.56 9.43 19.08
C MET A 191 12.52 9.81 20.21
N ILE A 192 12.51 11.07 20.64
CA ILE A 192 13.36 11.54 21.73
C ILE A 192 13.01 10.84 23.04
N ASN A 193 11.70 10.83 23.41
CA ASN A 193 11.26 10.35 24.72
C ASN A 193 11.38 8.85 24.85
N ASN A 194 11.04 8.09 23.81
CA ASN A 194 11.00 6.63 23.89
C ASN A 194 12.35 5.96 23.60
N PHE A 195 13.21 6.60 22.78
CA PHE A 195 14.42 5.94 22.31
C PHE A 195 15.72 6.67 22.64
N LEU A 196 15.77 8.03 22.57
CA LEU A 196 17.02 8.77 22.65
C LEU A 196 17.36 9.29 24.05
N LYS A 197 16.41 9.36 24.99
CA LYS A 197 16.67 9.78 26.37
C LYS A 197 17.54 8.81 27.15
N ASN A 198 17.39 7.50 26.88
CA ASN A 198 18.12 6.43 27.52
C ASN A 198 19.24 5.89 26.59
N PRO A 199 20.23 5.15 27.14
CA PRO A 199 21.21 4.46 26.31
C PRO A 199 20.54 3.56 25.28
N ILE A 200 21.05 3.56 24.05
CA ILE A 200 20.50 2.80 22.93
C ILE A 200 21.28 1.48 22.81
N PRO A 201 20.59 0.31 22.80
CA PRO A 201 21.26 -0.96 22.55
C PRO A 201 21.79 -1.03 21.11
N ASP A 202 22.90 -1.74 20.93
CA ASP A 202 23.49 -1.95 19.62
C ASP A 202 22.54 -2.72 18.70
N LEU A 203 22.53 -2.37 17.42
CA LEU A 203 21.65 -2.96 16.41
C LEU A 203 22.30 -4.22 15.80
N CYS A 204 21.62 -5.35 15.83
CA CYS A 204 22.05 -6.54 15.11
C CYS A 204 21.86 -6.33 13.58
N VAL A 205 22.96 -6.35 12.83
CA VAL A 205 23.02 -5.92 11.42
C VAL A 205 23.38 -7.03 10.44
N SER A 206 23.33 -8.30 10.87
CA SER A 206 23.45 -9.44 9.95
C SER A 206 22.59 -10.62 10.40
N ARG A 207 22.39 -11.59 9.50
CA ARG A 207 21.64 -12.82 9.73
C ARG A 207 22.35 -14.01 9.13
N THR A 208 22.15 -15.18 9.74
CA THR A 208 22.60 -16.48 9.21
C THR A 208 21.43 -17.43 8.93
N SER A 209 20.22 -17.06 9.39
CA SER A 209 19.01 -17.87 9.35
C SER A 209 18.34 -17.97 7.96
N TYR A 210 18.71 -17.12 7.02
CA TYR A 210 18.24 -17.13 5.64
C TYR A 210 19.37 -16.70 4.68
N LYS A 211 19.16 -16.90 3.36
CA LYS A 211 20.18 -16.64 2.33
C LYS A 211 19.81 -15.54 1.34
N TRP A 212 18.55 -15.17 1.26
CA TRP A 212 18.08 -14.14 0.34
C TRP A 212 18.37 -12.75 0.88
N GLY A 213 19.53 -12.20 0.52
CA GLY A 213 20.06 -10.89 0.96
C GLY A 213 21.49 -10.69 0.47
N ILE A 214 22.06 -9.53 0.76
CA ILE A 214 23.42 -9.14 0.36
C ILE A 214 24.42 -9.83 1.30
N PRO A 215 25.37 -10.65 0.79
CA PRO A 215 26.35 -11.30 1.65
C PRO A 215 27.36 -10.30 2.21
N VAL A 216 27.81 -10.52 3.44
CA VAL A 216 28.97 -9.82 4.02
C VAL A 216 30.23 -10.29 3.30
N ILE A 217 31.00 -9.36 2.69
CA ILE A 217 32.16 -9.71 1.83
C ILE A 217 33.20 -10.53 2.61
N SER A 218 33.55 -10.08 3.82
CA SER A 218 34.56 -10.72 4.67
C SER A 218 34.06 -12.00 5.37
N ASP A 219 32.74 -12.24 5.42
CA ASP A 219 32.14 -13.42 6.05
C ASP A 219 30.82 -13.84 5.36
N PRO A 220 30.88 -14.51 4.20
CA PRO A 220 29.72 -14.84 3.36
C PRO A 220 28.69 -15.79 3.99
N LYS A 221 28.91 -16.26 5.21
CA LYS A 221 27.90 -16.99 5.99
C LYS A 221 26.75 -16.07 6.44
N HIS A 222 27.06 -14.79 6.60
CA HIS A 222 26.13 -13.76 6.99
C HIS A 222 25.57 -13.02 5.79
N VAL A 223 24.30 -12.71 5.82
CA VAL A 223 23.66 -11.71 4.96
C VAL A 223 23.45 -10.43 5.76
N ILE A 224 23.60 -9.30 5.08
CA ILE A 224 23.39 -7.97 5.66
C ILE A 224 21.91 -7.83 6.04
N TYR A 225 21.64 -7.22 7.18
CA TYR A 225 20.29 -6.99 7.67
C TYR A 225 19.51 -6.08 6.73
N VAL A 226 18.27 -6.48 6.45
CA VAL A 226 17.39 -5.82 5.45
C VAL A 226 17.29 -4.30 5.62
N TRP A 227 17.30 -3.78 6.84
CA TRP A 227 17.23 -2.34 7.07
C TRP A 227 18.54 -1.59 6.77
N ILE A 228 19.71 -2.22 6.93
CA ILE A 228 20.99 -1.65 6.48
C ILE A 228 20.98 -1.54 4.95
N ASP A 229 20.54 -2.60 4.29
CA ASP A 229 20.35 -2.69 2.86
C ASP A 229 19.34 -1.62 2.38
N ALA A 230 18.10 -1.69 2.85
CA ALA A 230 17.03 -0.81 2.43
C ALA A 230 17.35 0.69 2.61
N LEU A 231 17.93 1.10 3.76
CA LEU A 231 18.21 2.51 4.03
C LEU A 231 19.29 3.11 3.10
N MET A 232 20.23 2.30 2.62
CA MET A 232 21.26 2.76 1.68
C MET A 232 20.70 3.16 0.31
N ASN A 233 19.47 2.74 -0.05
CA ASN A 233 18.86 3.09 -1.33
C ASN A 233 18.90 4.60 -1.61
N TYR A 234 18.71 5.42 -0.58
CA TYR A 234 18.62 6.89 -0.68
C TYR A 234 19.88 7.55 -1.23
N VAL A 235 21.00 6.89 -1.16
CA VAL A 235 22.29 7.38 -1.65
C VAL A 235 22.81 6.55 -2.80
N THR A 236 22.58 5.25 -2.84
CA THR A 236 23.02 4.39 -3.95
C THR A 236 22.32 4.77 -5.24
N GLY A 237 21.03 5.08 -5.21
CA GLY A 237 20.27 5.56 -6.37
C GLY A 237 20.72 6.92 -6.92
N LEU A 238 21.53 7.67 -6.17
CA LEU A 238 22.18 8.89 -6.63
C LEU A 238 23.62 8.66 -7.14
N GLY A 239 24.14 7.43 -7.03
CA GLY A 239 25.53 7.13 -7.37
C GLY A 239 26.52 7.50 -6.27
N TYR A 240 26.17 7.21 -5.00
CA TYR A 240 27.12 7.26 -3.90
C TYR A 240 28.24 6.23 -4.13
N ASP A 241 29.47 6.61 -3.86
CA ASP A 241 30.64 5.75 -3.90
C ASP A 241 31.37 5.79 -2.56
N VAL A 242 31.68 4.61 -2.01
CA VAL A 242 32.30 4.44 -0.69
C VAL A 242 33.71 5.07 -0.59
N ASN A 243 34.40 5.18 -1.73
CA ASN A 243 35.75 5.74 -1.86
C ASN A 243 35.75 7.23 -2.19
N GLY A 244 34.57 7.87 -2.32
CA GLY A 244 34.43 9.29 -2.55
C GLY A 244 34.32 9.72 -4.02
N ASN A 245 34.32 8.80 -4.97
CA ASN A 245 34.15 9.09 -6.39
C ASN A 245 32.66 9.18 -6.78
N HIS A 246 31.92 9.99 -6.04
CA HIS A 246 30.47 10.08 -6.17
C HIS A 246 30.02 10.54 -7.56
N GLY A 247 28.89 10.00 -8.01
CA GLY A 247 28.20 10.40 -9.23
C GLY A 247 27.65 11.83 -9.19
N ASP A 248 27.28 12.35 -10.34
CA ASP A 248 26.80 13.73 -10.49
C ASP A 248 25.47 13.98 -9.78
N LEU A 249 24.56 13.00 -9.74
CA LEU A 249 23.31 13.14 -9.03
C LEU A 249 23.53 13.24 -7.52
N TYR A 250 24.44 12.45 -6.96
CA TYR A 250 24.81 12.56 -5.55
C TYR A 250 25.38 13.95 -5.22
N LYS A 251 26.34 14.42 -6.00
CA LYS A 251 26.93 15.76 -5.82
C LYS A 251 25.90 16.87 -5.94
N LYS A 252 24.89 16.67 -6.80
CA LYS A 252 23.84 17.65 -7.05
C LYS A 252 22.78 17.64 -5.97
N TYR A 253 22.27 16.49 -5.53
CA TYR A 253 21.05 16.39 -4.73
C TYR A 253 21.26 15.98 -3.27
N TRP A 254 22.36 15.29 -2.92
CA TRP A 254 22.62 14.97 -1.52
C TRP A 254 23.18 16.20 -0.75
N PRO A 255 22.78 16.46 0.50
CA PRO A 255 21.84 15.72 1.32
C PRO A 255 20.38 15.92 0.89
N CYS A 256 19.57 14.88 1.11
CA CYS A 256 18.15 14.83 0.82
C CYS A 256 17.40 15.97 1.52
N ASP A 257 16.45 16.62 0.82
CA ASP A 257 15.60 17.65 1.42
C ASP A 257 14.54 17.04 2.32
N VAL A 258 13.91 15.92 1.89
CA VAL A 258 12.94 15.22 2.72
C VAL A 258 12.88 13.72 2.41
N HIS A 259 12.99 12.90 3.45
CA HIS A 259 12.51 11.52 3.46
C HIS A 259 11.06 11.51 3.90
N LEU A 260 10.14 11.26 2.96
CA LEU A 260 8.72 11.10 3.23
C LEU A 260 8.45 9.62 3.50
N ILE A 261 8.01 9.28 4.70
CA ILE A 261 7.89 7.88 5.14
C ILE A 261 6.66 7.66 6.00
N GLY A 262 6.19 6.42 6.10
CA GLY A 262 5.16 6.05 7.06
C GLY A 262 5.63 6.21 8.52
N LYS A 263 4.74 6.64 9.39
CA LYS A 263 5.04 6.86 10.82
C LYS A 263 5.54 5.62 11.56
N ASP A 264 5.24 4.42 11.06
CA ASP A 264 5.63 3.13 11.64
C ASP A 264 7.12 2.80 11.47
N ILE A 265 7.79 3.43 10.51
CA ILE A 265 9.22 3.22 10.25
C ILE A 265 10.11 4.41 10.64
N LEU A 266 9.56 5.34 11.43
CA LEU A 266 10.29 6.53 11.91
C LEU A 266 11.59 6.19 12.64
N ARG A 267 11.60 5.20 13.51
CA ARG A 267 12.80 4.80 14.27
C ARG A 267 13.96 4.45 13.35
N PHE A 268 13.69 3.76 12.24
CA PHE A 268 14.72 3.39 11.27
C PHE A 268 15.30 4.61 10.55
N HIS A 269 14.47 5.60 10.22
CA HIS A 269 14.87 6.77 9.44
C HIS A 269 15.39 7.94 10.28
N THR A 270 15.03 7.99 11.57
CA THR A 270 15.43 9.10 12.45
C THR A 270 16.51 8.71 13.46
N ILE A 271 16.78 7.42 13.65
CA ILE A 271 17.81 6.91 14.56
C ILE A 271 18.85 6.10 13.80
N TYR A 272 18.46 4.97 13.18
CA TYR A 272 19.41 4.06 12.56
C TYR A 272 20.07 4.66 11.32
N TRP A 273 19.29 5.23 10.42
CA TRP A 273 19.80 5.87 9.21
C TRP A 273 20.77 7.02 9.49
N PRO A 274 20.45 8.02 10.34
CA PRO A 274 21.40 9.04 10.70
C PRO A 274 22.69 8.49 11.35
N ILE A 275 22.61 7.47 12.19
CA ILE A 275 23.79 6.86 12.81
C ILE A 275 24.64 6.14 11.77
N MET A 276 24.05 5.42 10.82
CA MET A 276 24.78 4.83 9.68
C MET A 276 25.51 5.91 8.88
N LEU A 277 24.84 6.99 8.55
CA LEU A 277 25.44 8.12 7.84
C LEU A 277 26.60 8.77 8.63
N MET A 278 26.43 8.94 9.94
CA MET A 278 27.51 9.42 10.82
C MET A 278 28.70 8.45 10.87
N SER A 279 28.44 7.15 10.87
CA SER A 279 29.49 6.12 10.81
C SER A 279 30.25 6.15 9.49
N LEU A 280 29.56 6.46 8.40
CA LEU A 280 30.15 6.58 7.05
C LEU A 280 30.73 7.98 6.78
N ASP A 281 30.70 8.90 7.75
CA ASP A 281 31.14 10.30 7.66
C ASP A 281 30.40 11.09 6.58
N MET A 282 29.08 10.84 6.42
CA MET A 282 28.21 11.45 5.42
C MET A 282 27.32 12.54 6.05
N PRO A 283 26.90 13.56 5.24
CA PRO A 283 25.90 14.54 5.67
C PRO A 283 24.55 13.85 5.94
N LEU A 284 23.82 14.37 6.94
CA LEU A 284 22.47 13.87 7.26
C LEU A 284 21.42 14.53 6.36
N PRO A 285 20.26 13.86 6.12
CA PRO A 285 19.13 14.47 5.43
C PRO A 285 18.60 15.67 6.20
N LYS A 286 18.01 16.65 5.49
CA LYS A 286 17.51 17.86 6.11
C LYS A 286 16.23 17.62 6.92
N GLN A 287 15.37 16.71 6.45
CA GLN A 287 14.10 16.42 7.10
C GLN A 287 13.67 14.95 6.89
N VAL A 288 13.04 14.39 7.92
CA VAL A 288 12.26 13.14 7.86
C VAL A 288 10.82 13.48 8.22
N PHE A 289 9.90 13.30 7.28
CA PHE A 289 8.48 13.54 7.47
C PHE A 289 7.73 12.22 7.61
N GLY A 290 7.21 11.96 8.81
CA GLY A 290 6.42 10.77 9.11
C GLY A 290 4.93 10.99 8.85
N HIS A 291 4.46 10.60 7.66
CA HIS A 291 3.04 10.75 7.32
C HIS A 291 2.15 9.78 8.11
N PRO A 292 0.88 10.14 8.37
CA PRO A 292 -0.09 9.29 9.05
C PRO A 292 -0.56 8.13 8.15
N TRP A 293 -1.30 7.18 8.76
CA TRP A 293 -1.89 6.04 8.06
C TRP A 293 -3.24 6.38 7.42
N ILE A 294 -3.57 5.63 6.38
CA ILE A 294 -4.93 5.48 5.89
C ILE A 294 -5.54 4.24 6.56
N LEU A 295 -6.64 4.44 7.27
CA LEU A 295 -7.42 3.40 7.92
C LEU A 295 -8.67 3.08 7.10
N THR A 296 -9.19 1.86 7.20
CA THR A 296 -10.50 1.47 6.66
C THR A 296 -11.41 1.12 7.84
N ASN A 297 -12.56 1.80 7.93
CA ASN A 297 -13.45 1.68 9.09
C ASN A 297 -12.70 1.84 10.43
N HIS A 298 -11.83 2.85 10.50
CA HIS A 298 -10.99 3.17 11.65
C HIS A 298 -10.02 2.05 12.07
N ASN A 299 -9.74 1.08 11.20
CA ASN A 299 -8.80 -0.01 11.44
C ASN A 299 -7.66 0.01 10.42
N LYS A 300 -6.47 -0.39 10.85
CA LYS A 300 -5.34 -0.63 9.95
C LYS A 300 -5.73 -1.69 8.91
N MET A 301 -5.45 -1.42 7.63
CA MET A 301 -5.68 -2.38 6.55
C MET A 301 -4.83 -3.62 6.75
N SER A 302 -5.46 -4.78 6.66
CA SER A 302 -4.79 -6.07 6.77
C SER A 302 -5.51 -7.12 5.93
N LYS A 303 -4.75 -7.91 5.16
CA LYS A 303 -5.32 -9.02 4.37
C LYS A 303 -6.01 -10.06 5.23
N SER A 304 -5.49 -10.31 6.45
CA SER A 304 -6.10 -11.25 7.39
C SER A 304 -7.46 -10.79 7.93
N LYS A 305 -7.73 -9.48 7.91
CA LYS A 305 -9.01 -8.88 8.31
C LYS A 305 -9.96 -8.64 7.14
N ASN A 306 -9.54 -8.94 5.92
CA ASN A 306 -10.30 -8.72 4.67
C ASN A 306 -10.83 -7.28 4.51
N ASN A 307 -10.05 -6.27 4.99
CA ASN A 307 -10.43 -4.86 4.96
C ASN A 307 -9.50 -4.01 4.08
N VAL A 308 -8.87 -4.62 3.09
CA VAL A 308 -7.91 -3.97 2.19
C VAL A 308 -8.64 -3.39 0.98
N LEU A 309 -8.42 -2.10 0.71
CA LEU A 309 -8.88 -1.43 -0.50
C LEU A 309 -7.73 -1.32 -1.51
N TYR A 310 -7.95 -1.87 -2.69
CA TYR A 310 -6.97 -1.82 -3.78
C TYR A 310 -7.23 -0.62 -4.69
N THR A 311 -6.15 -0.07 -5.23
CA THR A 311 -6.20 1.13 -6.10
C THR A 311 -6.95 0.89 -7.40
N ASP A 312 -6.80 -0.29 -8.00
CA ASP A 312 -7.51 -0.68 -9.21
C ASP A 312 -9.04 -0.74 -9.00
N ASP A 313 -9.49 -1.30 -7.87
CA ASP A 313 -10.91 -1.30 -7.52
C ASP A 313 -11.41 0.15 -7.35
N LEU A 314 -10.72 0.99 -6.55
CA LEU A 314 -11.11 2.38 -6.32
C LEU A 314 -11.16 3.20 -7.62
N THR A 315 -10.13 3.10 -8.46
CA THR A 315 -10.07 3.88 -9.71
C THR A 315 -11.09 3.44 -10.74
N SER A 316 -11.53 2.18 -10.71
CA SER A 316 -12.59 1.68 -11.60
C SER A 316 -13.95 2.34 -11.34
N TYR A 317 -14.24 2.72 -10.09
CA TYR A 317 -15.49 3.37 -9.69
C TYR A 317 -15.41 4.91 -9.74
N PHE A 318 -14.27 5.49 -9.35
CA PHE A 318 -14.16 6.93 -9.12
C PHE A 318 -13.25 7.67 -10.11
N GLY A 319 -12.41 6.94 -10.83
CA GLY A 319 -11.34 7.51 -11.64
C GLY A 319 -10.10 7.92 -10.82
N VAL A 320 -8.99 8.10 -11.52
CA VAL A 320 -7.67 8.34 -10.90
C VAL A 320 -7.64 9.64 -10.10
N ASP A 321 -8.03 10.75 -10.71
CA ASP A 321 -7.96 12.07 -10.08
C ASP A 321 -8.85 12.19 -8.84
N ALA A 322 -10.02 11.53 -8.83
CA ALA A 322 -10.90 11.54 -7.66
C ALA A 322 -10.29 10.77 -6.49
N VAL A 323 -9.66 9.62 -6.74
CA VAL A 323 -8.95 8.84 -5.71
C VAL A 323 -7.73 9.60 -5.19
N ARG A 324 -6.94 10.22 -6.09
CA ARG A 324 -5.80 11.08 -5.70
C ARG A 324 -6.26 12.23 -4.82
N TYR A 325 -7.30 12.97 -5.25
CA TYR A 325 -7.85 14.08 -4.47
C TYR A 325 -8.29 13.63 -3.08
N TYR A 326 -9.04 12.52 -3.01
CA TYR A 326 -9.54 11.99 -1.74
C TYR A 326 -8.41 11.72 -0.75
N VAL A 327 -7.41 10.93 -1.13
CA VAL A 327 -6.33 10.55 -0.21
C VAL A 327 -5.41 11.73 0.16
N LEU A 328 -5.32 12.75 -0.69
CA LEU A 328 -4.54 13.95 -0.40
C LEU A 328 -5.30 14.96 0.47
N HIS A 329 -6.63 15.01 0.36
CA HIS A 329 -7.48 15.97 1.08
C HIS A 329 -7.95 15.43 2.43
N GLU A 330 -8.31 14.13 2.52
CA GLU A 330 -8.94 13.57 3.72
C GLU A 330 -7.94 13.00 4.74
N ILE A 331 -6.64 13.01 4.44
CA ILE A 331 -5.62 12.60 5.40
C ILE A 331 -5.01 13.85 6.04
N PRO A 332 -5.34 14.16 7.31
CA PRO A 332 -4.83 15.34 8.00
C PRO A 332 -3.31 15.24 8.22
N PHE A 333 -2.64 16.39 8.34
CA PHE A 333 -1.19 16.50 8.45
C PHE A 333 -0.53 15.58 9.51
N ALA A 334 -1.15 15.39 10.67
CA ALA A 334 -0.55 14.65 11.79
C ALA A 334 -1.46 13.56 12.36
N GLN A 335 -2.60 13.28 11.74
CA GLN A 335 -3.60 12.33 12.23
C GLN A 335 -3.96 11.33 11.15
N ASP A 336 -4.27 10.09 11.57
CA ASP A 336 -4.71 9.05 10.65
C ASP A 336 -6.03 9.45 10.00
N GLY A 337 -6.12 9.22 8.69
CA GLY A 337 -7.34 9.41 7.93
C GLY A 337 -8.09 8.10 7.73
N ASN A 338 -9.35 8.19 7.36
CA ASN A 338 -10.19 7.03 7.08
C ASN A 338 -10.61 7.02 5.62
N ILE A 339 -10.73 5.85 5.00
CA ILE A 339 -11.23 5.68 3.64
C ILE A 339 -12.29 4.59 3.59
N THR A 340 -13.43 4.91 2.98
CA THR A 340 -14.45 3.94 2.55
C THR A 340 -14.95 4.36 1.17
N TYR A 341 -15.62 3.47 0.47
CA TYR A 341 -16.19 3.80 -0.85
C TYR A 341 -17.22 4.93 -0.77
N GLU A 342 -18.05 4.94 0.29
CA GLU A 342 -19.04 5.99 0.54
C GLU A 342 -18.38 7.35 0.71
N LEU A 343 -17.32 7.45 1.52
CA LEU A 343 -16.61 8.70 1.77
C LEU A 343 -15.94 9.23 0.49
N VAL A 344 -15.37 8.36 -0.33
CA VAL A 344 -14.80 8.76 -1.64
C VAL A 344 -15.89 9.29 -2.56
N CYS A 345 -17.06 8.62 -2.60
CA CYS A 345 -18.22 9.07 -3.39
C CYS A 345 -18.72 10.43 -2.93
N GLU A 346 -18.94 10.62 -1.63
CA GLU A 346 -19.41 11.87 -1.03
C GLU A 346 -18.45 13.04 -1.32
N ARG A 347 -17.14 12.82 -1.13
CA ARG A 347 -16.12 13.85 -1.38
C ARG A 347 -16.02 14.19 -2.87
N THR A 348 -16.08 13.18 -3.73
CA THR A 348 -16.12 13.39 -5.19
C THR A 348 -17.32 14.24 -5.60
N ASN A 349 -18.49 13.94 -5.03
CA ASN A 349 -19.70 14.71 -5.32
C ASN A 349 -19.63 16.14 -4.80
N SER A 350 -19.21 16.35 -3.54
CA SER A 350 -19.23 17.68 -2.91
C SER A 350 -18.22 18.64 -3.54
N ASP A 351 -16.98 18.21 -3.65
CA ASP A 351 -15.89 19.09 -4.03
C ASP A 351 -15.64 19.07 -5.55
N LEU A 352 -15.48 17.87 -6.11
CA LEU A 352 -15.05 17.75 -7.51
C LEU A 352 -16.21 17.94 -8.49
N ALA A 353 -17.36 17.32 -8.25
CA ALA A 353 -18.50 17.45 -9.15
C ALA A 353 -19.28 18.76 -8.92
N ASN A 354 -19.73 19.02 -7.68
CA ASN A 354 -20.63 20.14 -7.39
C ASN A 354 -19.90 21.48 -7.28
N THR A 355 -18.71 21.52 -6.68
CA THR A 355 -17.96 22.78 -6.51
C THR A 355 -17.13 23.10 -7.75
N TYR A 356 -16.14 22.26 -8.10
CA TYR A 356 -15.20 22.54 -9.17
C TYR A 356 -15.79 22.28 -10.56
N GLY A 357 -16.27 21.08 -10.83
CA GLY A 357 -16.78 20.68 -12.14
C GLY A 357 -17.99 21.50 -12.58
N ASN A 358 -18.94 21.75 -11.66
CA ASN A 358 -20.10 22.57 -11.94
C ASN A 358 -19.74 24.05 -12.22
N LEU A 359 -18.78 24.63 -11.46
CA LEU A 359 -18.28 25.97 -11.72
C LEU A 359 -17.71 26.09 -13.14
N VAL A 360 -16.84 25.15 -13.54
CA VAL A 360 -16.24 25.12 -14.88
C VAL A 360 -17.32 25.01 -15.96
N ASN A 361 -18.20 24.01 -15.82
CA ASN A 361 -19.25 23.76 -16.83
C ASN A 361 -20.23 24.93 -16.97
N ARG A 362 -20.72 25.48 -15.84
CA ARG A 362 -21.65 26.63 -15.85
C ARG A 362 -21.01 27.85 -16.48
N THR A 363 -19.76 28.16 -16.13
CA THR A 363 -19.05 29.34 -16.64
C THR A 363 -18.83 29.24 -18.14
N ILE A 364 -18.30 28.11 -18.64
CA ILE A 364 -18.07 27.88 -20.07
C ILE A 364 -19.38 27.90 -20.83
N ALA A 365 -20.46 27.28 -20.31
CA ALA A 365 -21.79 27.31 -20.94
C ALA A 365 -22.33 28.73 -21.02
N MET A 366 -22.17 29.58 -19.99
CA MET A 366 -22.59 30.98 -20.03
C MET A 366 -21.76 31.78 -21.04
N VAL A 367 -20.46 31.60 -21.11
CA VAL A 367 -19.60 32.24 -22.13
C VAL A 367 -20.07 31.88 -23.52
N LYS A 368 -20.25 30.60 -23.83
CA LYS A 368 -20.71 30.14 -25.14
C LYS A 368 -22.12 30.66 -25.49
N LYS A 369 -23.02 30.68 -24.52
CA LYS A 369 -24.39 31.14 -24.70
C LYS A 369 -24.48 32.65 -24.97
N TYR A 370 -23.70 33.48 -24.26
CA TYR A 370 -23.89 34.93 -24.31
C TYR A 370 -22.91 35.64 -25.26
N PHE A 371 -21.73 35.05 -25.49
CA PHE A 371 -20.66 35.64 -26.30
C PHE A 371 -20.18 34.76 -27.47
N GLY A 372 -20.67 33.52 -27.58
CA GLY A 372 -20.26 32.58 -28.65
C GLY A 372 -18.76 32.32 -28.63
N ASP A 373 -18.11 32.61 -29.75
CA ASP A 373 -16.66 32.44 -29.92
C ASP A 373 -15.88 33.76 -29.75
N ALA A 374 -16.50 34.79 -29.13
CA ALA A 374 -15.82 36.03 -28.84
C ALA A 374 -14.81 35.86 -27.67
N LYS A 375 -13.76 36.66 -27.69
CA LYS A 375 -12.85 36.75 -26.58
C LYS A 375 -13.50 37.42 -25.39
N ILE A 376 -13.30 36.85 -24.21
CA ILE A 376 -13.74 37.40 -22.93
C ILE A 376 -12.61 38.22 -22.33
N THR A 377 -12.85 39.48 -22.07
CA THR A 377 -11.87 40.43 -21.52
C THR A 377 -12.41 41.08 -20.25
N LYS A 378 -11.52 41.80 -19.54
CA LYS A 378 -11.99 42.68 -18.45
C LYS A 378 -12.94 43.73 -18.99
N GLY A 379 -14.03 43.97 -18.27
CA GLY A 379 -15.03 45.01 -18.54
C GLY A 379 -15.28 45.85 -17.29
N THR A 380 -16.48 46.39 -17.17
CA THR A 380 -16.92 47.21 -16.05
C THR A 380 -17.07 46.39 -14.78
N LYS A 381 -16.43 46.82 -13.67
CA LYS A 381 -16.46 46.16 -12.36
C LYS A 381 -17.85 46.14 -11.74
N THR A 382 -18.10 45.08 -10.96
CA THR A 382 -19.20 45.00 -9.99
C THR A 382 -18.70 45.33 -8.58
N GLU A 383 -19.63 45.51 -7.66
CA GLU A 383 -19.31 45.71 -6.23
C GLU A 383 -18.69 44.47 -5.55
N PHE A 384 -18.82 43.27 -6.13
CA PHE A 384 -18.33 41.99 -5.59
C PHE A 384 -16.94 41.62 -6.08
N ASP A 385 -16.36 42.30 -7.06
CA ASP A 385 -15.09 41.94 -7.71
C ASP A 385 -13.90 42.00 -6.75
N ASP A 386 -13.86 43.05 -5.90
CA ASP A 386 -12.75 43.26 -4.99
C ASP A 386 -12.74 42.21 -3.86
N GLU A 387 -13.91 41.76 -3.38
CA GLU A 387 -14.02 40.66 -2.42
C GLU A 387 -13.51 39.35 -3.05
N LEU A 388 -13.94 39.01 -4.27
CA LEU A 388 -13.47 37.84 -4.99
C LEU A 388 -11.95 37.85 -5.15
N ALA A 389 -11.38 38.95 -5.64
CA ALA A 389 -9.95 39.09 -5.85
C ALA A 389 -9.15 38.93 -4.54
N ASN A 390 -9.63 39.53 -3.44
CA ASN A 390 -9.00 39.44 -2.13
C ASN A 390 -8.98 38.00 -1.62
N VAL A 391 -10.12 37.28 -1.66
CA VAL A 391 -10.19 35.88 -1.23
C VAL A 391 -9.24 35.01 -2.05
N ILE A 392 -9.18 35.20 -3.37
CA ILE A 392 -8.27 34.43 -4.24
C ILE A 392 -6.80 34.68 -3.86
N ASN A 393 -6.41 35.94 -3.72
CA ASN A 393 -5.03 36.28 -3.39
C ASN A 393 -4.61 35.76 -2.00
N GLU A 394 -5.50 35.82 -1.01
CA GLU A 394 -5.27 35.25 0.32
C GLU A 394 -5.15 33.72 0.26
N SER A 395 -6.05 33.05 -0.46
CA SER A 395 -6.01 31.59 -0.62
C SER A 395 -4.74 31.12 -1.33
N VAL A 396 -4.30 31.82 -2.38
CA VAL A 396 -3.03 31.52 -3.06
C VAL A 396 -1.84 31.63 -2.11
N LYS A 397 -1.78 32.69 -1.29
CA LYS A 397 -0.73 32.88 -0.31
C LYS A 397 -0.70 31.76 0.72
N LYS A 398 -1.84 31.45 1.33
CA LYS A 398 -1.97 30.39 2.34
C LYS A 398 -1.69 29.01 1.77
N TYR A 399 -2.16 28.73 0.54
CA TYR A 399 -1.87 27.47 -0.14
C TYR A 399 -0.36 27.23 -0.22
N LYS A 400 0.43 28.22 -0.67
CA LYS A 400 1.89 28.09 -0.75
C LYS A 400 2.55 27.88 0.62
N GLU A 401 2.12 28.64 1.63
CA GLU A 401 2.62 28.50 3.01
C GLU A 401 2.35 27.08 3.57
N LEU A 402 1.19 26.51 3.28
CA LEU A 402 0.78 25.17 3.73
C LEU A 402 1.53 24.07 2.96
N MET A 403 1.66 24.20 1.65
CA MET A 403 2.42 23.26 0.82
C MET A 403 3.91 23.22 1.20
N ASP A 404 4.50 24.35 1.56
CA ASP A 404 5.89 24.41 2.05
C ASP A 404 6.09 23.71 3.41
N GLN A 405 5.00 23.47 4.13
CA GLN A 405 4.96 22.72 5.39
C GLN A 405 4.47 21.26 5.17
N PHE A 406 4.26 20.81 3.95
CA PHE A 406 3.68 19.52 3.57
C PHE A 406 2.26 19.28 4.13
N ARG A 407 1.55 20.35 4.46
CA ARG A 407 0.15 20.33 4.90
C ARG A 407 -0.78 20.30 3.69
N VAL A 408 -0.67 19.23 2.89
CA VAL A 408 -1.33 19.13 1.58
C VAL A 408 -2.85 19.20 1.69
N ALA A 409 -3.45 18.52 2.67
CA ALA A 409 -4.90 18.54 2.88
C ALA A 409 -5.41 19.97 3.14
N ASP A 410 -4.75 20.70 4.03
CA ASP A 410 -5.11 22.08 4.34
C ASP A 410 -4.91 23.03 3.13
N ALA A 411 -3.87 22.78 2.33
CA ALA A 411 -3.61 23.57 1.11
C ALA A 411 -4.72 23.33 0.06
N LEU A 412 -5.14 22.08 -0.14
CA LEU A 412 -6.24 21.76 -1.05
C LEU A 412 -7.57 22.40 -0.60
N GLU A 413 -7.81 22.50 0.72
CA GLU A 413 -8.97 23.21 1.25
C GLU A 413 -8.94 24.72 0.93
N GLU A 414 -7.77 25.37 0.94
CA GLU A 414 -7.64 26.76 0.47
C GLU A 414 -7.94 26.89 -1.03
N ALA A 415 -7.54 25.90 -1.85
CA ALA A 415 -7.93 25.88 -3.27
C ALA A 415 -9.45 25.72 -3.44
N MET A 416 -10.09 24.84 -2.65
CA MET A 416 -11.54 24.67 -2.69
C MET A 416 -12.29 25.90 -2.18
N LYS A 417 -11.75 26.61 -1.20
CA LYS A 417 -12.32 27.86 -0.65
C LYS A 417 -12.44 28.93 -1.73
N LEU A 418 -11.42 29.16 -2.54
CA LEU A 418 -11.50 30.13 -3.63
C LEU A 418 -12.53 29.72 -4.70
N LEU A 419 -12.67 28.42 -4.99
CA LEU A 419 -13.68 27.93 -5.94
C LEU A 419 -15.12 28.07 -5.39
N ARG A 420 -15.31 27.86 -4.09
CA ARG A 420 -16.60 28.13 -3.42
C ARG A 420 -16.92 29.64 -3.46
N GLN A 421 -15.95 30.52 -3.28
CA GLN A 421 -16.15 31.96 -3.41
C GLN A 421 -16.53 32.34 -4.85
N ALA A 422 -15.92 31.71 -5.87
CA ALA A 422 -16.31 31.93 -7.26
C ALA A 422 -17.76 31.45 -7.56
N ASN A 423 -18.22 30.36 -6.95
CA ASN A 423 -19.62 29.94 -7.02
C ASN A 423 -20.56 30.95 -6.35
N LYS A 424 -20.22 31.46 -5.15
CA LYS A 424 -20.95 32.51 -4.47
C LYS A 424 -21.03 33.78 -5.35
N TYR A 425 -19.93 34.16 -5.98
CA TYR A 425 -19.87 35.32 -6.89
C TYR A 425 -20.82 35.18 -8.10
N ILE A 426 -21.06 33.96 -8.62
CA ILE A 426 -22.09 33.72 -9.66
C ILE A 426 -23.48 34.09 -9.12
N ASP A 427 -23.80 33.69 -7.90
CA ASP A 427 -25.13 33.92 -7.33
C ASP A 427 -25.34 35.42 -6.99
N GLU A 428 -24.29 36.11 -6.50
CA GLU A 428 -24.34 37.53 -6.19
C GLU A 428 -24.46 38.42 -7.43
N THR A 429 -23.72 38.10 -8.49
CA THR A 429 -23.72 38.89 -9.74
C THR A 429 -24.85 38.52 -10.69
N ALA A 430 -25.47 37.36 -10.49
CA ALA A 430 -26.58 36.85 -11.30
C ALA A 430 -26.40 37.07 -12.83
N PRO A 431 -25.39 36.45 -13.48
CA PRO A 431 -25.05 36.70 -14.90
C PRO A 431 -26.22 36.49 -15.85
N TRP A 432 -27.14 35.60 -15.50
CA TRP A 432 -28.38 35.38 -16.28
C TRP A 432 -29.35 36.56 -16.26
N ALA A 433 -29.28 37.41 -15.24
CA ALA A 433 -30.05 38.64 -15.15
C ALA A 433 -29.36 39.77 -15.96
N LEU A 434 -28.02 39.88 -15.82
CA LEU A 434 -27.21 40.81 -16.60
C LEU A 434 -27.38 40.58 -18.12
N ALA A 435 -27.44 39.33 -18.54
CA ALA A 435 -27.60 38.96 -19.96
C ALA A 435 -28.93 39.38 -20.61
N LYS A 436 -29.93 39.82 -19.82
CA LYS A 436 -31.22 40.32 -20.35
C LYS A 436 -31.18 41.79 -20.69
N ASP A 437 -30.15 42.52 -20.31
CA ASP A 437 -29.98 43.95 -20.48
C ASP A 437 -28.70 44.23 -21.30
N GLU A 438 -28.90 44.61 -22.58
CA GLU A 438 -27.76 44.85 -23.48
C GLU A 438 -26.83 45.97 -22.98
N SER A 439 -27.33 46.92 -22.18
CA SER A 439 -26.51 47.98 -21.57
C SER A 439 -25.54 47.46 -20.52
N LYS A 440 -25.78 46.25 -19.98
CA LYS A 440 -24.96 45.57 -18.98
C LYS A 440 -24.03 44.52 -19.57
N LYS A 441 -23.90 44.45 -20.88
CA LYS A 441 -23.08 43.47 -21.58
C LYS A 441 -21.60 43.52 -21.18
N ASP A 442 -21.06 44.70 -20.95
CA ASP A 442 -19.69 44.91 -20.52
C ASP A 442 -19.47 44.46 -19.05
N VAL A 443 -20.47 44.67 -18.18
CA VAL A 443 -20.47 44.13 -16.81
C VAL A 443 -20.53 42.60 -16.85
N LEU A 444 -21.41 42.01 -17.70
CA LEU A 444 -21.49 40.56 -17.87
C LEU A 444 -20.16 39.96 -18.36
N MET A 445 -19.50 40.64 -19.31
CA MET A 445 -18.18 40.22 -19.81
C MET A 445 -17.15 40.17 -18.67
N ASN A 446 -17.13 41.20 -17.83
CA ASN A 446 -16.22 41.28 -16.67
C ASN A 446 -16.52 40.18 -15.66
N VAL A 447 -17.78 39.88 -15.36
CA VAL A 447 -18.17 38.78 -14.45
C VAL A 447 -17.66 37.44 -14.97
N LEU A 448 -17.86 37.15 -16.26
CA LEU A 448 -17.40 35.91 -16.87
C LEU A 448 -15.86 35.84 -16.92
N TYR A 449 -15.17 36.98 -17.18
CA TYR A 449 -13.73 37.05 -17.11
C TYR A 449 -13.20 36.69 -15.70
N ASN A 450 -13.80 37.27 -14.65
CA ASN A 450 -13.40 36.99 -13.27
C ASN A 450 -13.61 35.51 -12.87
N LEU A 451 -14.70 34.90 -13.37
CA LEU A 451 -14.96 33.46 -13.16
C LEU A 451 -13.93 32.58 -13.88
N LEU A 452 -13.57 32.90 -15.14
CA LEU A 452 -12.55 32.15 -15.88
C LEU A 452 -11.17 32.27 -15.21
N GLU A 453 -10.83 33.44 -14.69
CA GLU A 453 -9.59 33.67 -13.96
C GLU A 453 -9.57 32.91 -12.63
N SER A 454 -10.69 32.87 -11.91
CA SER A 454 -10.85 32.06 -10.70
C SER A 454 -10.67 30.56 -10.98
N ILE A 455 -11.26 30.06 -12.07
CA ILE A 455 -11.13 28.68 -12.53
C ILE A 455 -9.68 28.38 -12.89
N ARG A 456 -9.00 29.26 -13.63
CA ARG A 456 -7.60 29.09 -14.01
C ARG A 456 -6.72 28.96 -12.76
N ILE A 457 -6.81 29.92 -11.83
CA ILE A 457 -6.02 29.91 -10.61
C ILE A 457 -6.33 28.69 -9.75
N GLY A 458 -7.61 28.37 -9.53
CA GLY A 458 -8.02 27.16 -8.79
C GLY A 458 -7.48 25.87 -9.42
N SER A 459 -7.48 25.79 -10.76
CA SER A 459 -6.93 24.64 -11.49
C SER A 459 -5.40 24.54 -11.32
N VAL A 460 -4.67 25.66 -11.29
CA VAL A 460 -3.22 25.66 -11.05
C VAL A 460 -2.90 25.18 -9.63
N LEU A 461 -3.69 25.55 -8.63
CA LEU A 461 -3.52 25.07 -7.26
C LEU A 461 -3.89 23.59 -7.11
N LEU A 462 -4.89 23.11 -7.85
CA LEU A 462 -5.34 21.71 -7.79
C LEU A 462 -4.49 20.75 -8.63
N GLU A 463 -3.74 21.24 -9.64
CA GLU A 463 -2.98 20.38 -10.56
C GLU A 463 -2.01 19.41 -9.87
N PRO A 464 -1.27 19.77 -8.81
CA PRO A 464 -0.43 18.80 -8.12
C PRO A 464 -1.21 17.55 -7.63
N ALA A 465 -2.47 17.73 -7.24
CA ALA A 465 -3.33 16.65 -6.78
C ALA A 465 -4.08 15.94 -7.92
N ILE A 466 -4.64 16.69 -8.87
CA ILE A 466 -5.52 16.21 -9.95
C ILE A 466 -5.04 16.67 -11.33
N PRO A 467 -3.85 16.19 -11.77
CA PRO A 467 -3.17 16.71 -12.94
C PRO A 467 -3.94 16.55 -14.25
N ASP A 468 -4.64 15.42 -14.44
CA ASP A 468 -5.35 15.16 -15.69
C ASP A 468 -6.57 16.06 -15.85
N THR A 469 -7.27 16.32 -14.76
CA THR A 469 -8.42 17.24 -14.74
C THR A 469 -7.98 18.68 -14.96
N ALA A 470 -6.92 19.13 -14.30
CA ALA A 470 -6.39 20.48 -14.51
C ALA A 470 -5.97 20.71 -15.96
N ASN A 471 -5.32 19.74 -16.61
CA ASN A 471 -4.94 19.82 -18.02
C ASN A 471 -6.15 19.94 -18.96
N LYS A 472 -7.26 19.25 -18.67
CA LYS A 472 -8.52 19.40 -19.42
C LYS A 472 -9.06 20.83 -19.31
N VAL A 473 -9.00 21.43 -18.12
CA VAL A 473 -9.44 22.80 -17.90
C VAL A 473 -8.53 23.80 -18.61
N TYR A 474 -7.21 23.65 -18.56
CA TYR A 474 -6.29 24.51 -19.32
C TYR A 474 -6.56 24.47 -20.83
N THR A 475 -6.83 23.29 -21.35
CA THR A 475 -7.22 23.11 -22.75
C THR A 475 -8.52 23.84 -23.07
N ALA A 476 -9.52 23.73 -22.20
CA ALA A 476 -10.81 24.40 -22.37
C ALA A 476 -10.71 25.93 -22.28
N LEU A 477 -9.86 26.45 -21.39
CA LEU A 477 -9.57 27.87 -21.25
C LEU A 477 -8.59 28.41 -22.32
N ASN A 478 -7.94 27.52 -23.08
CA ASN A 478 -6.88 27.86 -24.04
C ASN A 478 -5.78 28.73 -23.41
N THR A 479 -5.39 28.43 -22.17
CA THR A 479 -4.36 29.17 -21.43
C THR A 479 -3.04 28.41 -21.40
N LYS A 480 -1.92 29.18 -21.36
CA LYS A 480 -0.57 28.69 -21.11
C LYS A 480 -0.04 29.11 -19.74
N ASN A 481 -0.79 29.95 -19.03
CA ASN A 481 -0.43 30.44 -17.70
C ASN A 481 -0.82 29.42 -16.63
N THR A 482 -0.01 28.37 -16.50
CA THR A 482 -0.26 27.20 -15.65
C THR A 482 0.76 27.05 -14.51
N ASP A 483 1.73 27.96 -14.40
CA ASP A 483 2.76 27.93 -13.37
C ASP A 483 2.43 28.85 -12.19
N PHE A 484 3.09 28.66 -11.08
CA PHE A 484 2.88 29.46 -9.86
C PHE A 484 3.34 30.91 -9.98
N SER A 485 4.16 31.24 -10.97
CA SER A 485 4.44 32.63 -11.37
C SER A 485 3.24 33.34 -11.95
N SER A 486 2.20 32.61 -12.39
CA SER A 486 1.00 33.12 -13.03
C SER A 486 -0.23 33.23 -12.10
N LEU A 487 -0.05 33.08 -10.79
CA LEU A 487 -1.16 33.04 -9.82
C LEU A 487 -1.74 34.43 -9.45
N SER A 488 -1.25 35.52 -10.03
CA SER A 488 -1.83 36.84 -9.82
C SER A 488 -3.21 36.94 -10.49
N PHE A 489 -4.23 37.32 -9.72
CA PHE A 489 -5.59 37.50 -10.26
C PHE A 489 -5.63 38.61 -11.29
N GLY A 490 -6.23 38.34 -12.43
CA GLY A 490 -6.32 39.26 -13.54
C GLY A 490 -5.07 39.35 -14.42
N LEU A 491 -4.22 38.32 -14.41
CA LEU A 491 -3.02 38.24 -15.24
C LEU A 491 -3.34 38.05 -16.72
N GLU A 492 -4.31 37.20 -17.05
CA GLU A 492 -4.72 36.96 -18.45
C GLU A 492 -5.35 38.21 -19.05
N LYS A 493 -5.00 38.48 -20.30
CA LYS A 493 -5.60 39.62 -21.03
C LYS A 493 -6.98 39.30 -21.56
N ASP A 494 -7.14 38.10 -22.09
CA ASP A 494 -8.38 37.62 -22.68
C ASP A 494 -8.45 36.08 -22.61
N TYR A 495 -9.67 35.55 -22.71
CA TYR A 495 -9.94 34.12 -22.79
C TYR A 495 -10.72 33.81 -24.09
N LEU A 496 -10.28 32.79 -24.81
CA LEU A 496 -11.01 32.17 -25.91
C LEU A 496 -11.36 30.75 -25.52
N VAL A 497 -12.51 30.56 -24.88
CA VAL A 497 -12.85 29.25 -24.32
C VAL A 497 -13.32 28.25 -25.37
N SER A 498 -12.93 27.02 -25.23
CA SER A 498 -13.40 25.86 -25.96
C SER A 498 -14.47 25.10 -25.17
N LYS A 499 -15.14 24.13 -25.79
CA LYS A 499 -16.02 23.21 -25.07
C LYS A 499 -15.21 22.40 -24.06
N CYS A 500 -15.75 22.24 -22.89
CA CYS A 500 -15.22 21.30 -21.86
C CYS A 500 -16.26 20.20 -21.66
N ASP A 501 -15.79 18.95 -21.67
CA ASP A 501 -16.63 17.83 -21.27
C ASP A 501 -16.81 17.84 -19.75
N VAL A 502 -17.83 17.13 -19.25
CA VAL A 502 -18.08 17.01 -17.81
C VAL A 502 -16.85 16.42 -17.13
N LEU A 503 -16.22 17.18 -16.22
CA LEU A 503 -14.99 16.80 -15.55
C LEU A 503 -15.22 15.63 -14.59
N PHE A 504 -16.26 15.72 -13.78
CA PHE A 504 -16.69 14.69 -12.83
C PHE A 504 -18.20 14.53 -12.92
N GLN A 505 -18.64 13.30 -13.14
CA GLN A 505 -20.06 12.96 -13.06
C GLN A 505 -20.47 12.87 -11.59
N ARG A 506 -21.71 13.28 -11.32
CA ARG A 506 -22.31 13.04 -10.01
C ARG A 506 -22.56 11.54 -9.84
N LEU A 507 -22.09 10.99 -8.74
CA LEU A 507 -22.18 9.58 -8.41
C LEU A 507 -23.38 9.31 -7.50
N ASP A 508 -24.12 8.23 -7.77
CA ASP A 508 -25.11 7.72 -6.84
C ASP A 508 -24.45 6.73 -5.88
N VAL A 509 -24.45 7.06 -4.59
CA VAL A 509 -23.80 6.24 -3.56
C VAL A 509 -24.39 4.84 -3.52
N ASN A 510 -25.73 4.70 -3.61
CA ASN A 510 -26.40 3.41 -3.54
C ASN A 510 -26.03 2.53 -4.74
N GLU A 511 -26.05 3.11 -5.95
CA GLU A 511 -25.69 2.40 -7.18
C GLU A 511 -24.22 1.91 -7.13
N ILE A 512 -23.30 2.73 -6.62
CA ILE A 512 -21.90 2.36 -6.45
C ILE A 512 -21.77 1.22 -5.43
N MET A 513 -22.45 1.32 -4.28
CA MET A 513 -22.39 0.28 -3.23
C MET A 513 -23.00 -1.04 -3.68
N GLU A 514 -24.07 -1.03 -4.46
CA GLU A 514 -24.63 -2.23 -5.08
C GLU A 514 -23.64 -2.91 -6.03
N LYS A 515 -22.94 -2.13 -6.87
CA LYS A 515 -21.91 -2.66 -7.79
C LYS A 515 -20.75 -3.27 -7.03
N ILE A 516 -20.29 -2.64 -5.94
CA ILE A 516 -19.21 -3.13 -5.09
C ILE A 516 -19.63 -4.44 -4.42
N SER A 517 -20.81 -4.48 -3.78
CA SER A 517 -21.33 -5.67 -3.11
C SER A 517 -21.48 -6.84 -4.08
N ALA A 518 -21.94 -6.60 -5.30
CA ALA A 518 -22.04 -7.62 -6.33
C ALA A 518 -20.65 -8.15 -6.77
N ALA A 519 -19.66 -7.26 -6.92
CA ALA A 519 -18.31 -7.64 -7.29
C ALA A 519 -17.61 -8.43 -6.16
N GLU A 520 -17.81 -8.05 -4.90
CA GLU A 520 -17.29 -8.78 -3.74
C GLU A 520 -17.92 -10.15 -3.60
N ALA A 521 -19.23 -10.27 -3.78
CA ALA A 521 -19.93 -11.55 -3.78
C ALA A 521 -19.42 -12.49 -4.89
N ALA A 522 -19.16 -11.95 -6.10
CA ALA A 522 -18.59 -12.72 -7.20
C ALA A 522 -17.16 -13.19 -6.90
N LYS A 523 -16.31 -12.34 -6.32
CA LYS A 523 -14.95 -12.72 -5.88
C LYS A 523 -15.00 -13.82 -4.81
N GLN A 524 -15.90 -13.70 -3.82
CA GLN A 524 -16.07 -14.72 -2.77
C GLN A 524 -16.55 -16.04 -3.33
N ALA A 525 -17.49 -16.03 -4.28
CA ALA A 525 -17.97 -17.24 -4.96
C ALA A 525 -16.86 -17.93 -5.76
N GLN A 526 -15.99 -17.17 -6.44
CA GLN A 526 -14.84 -17.73 -7.15
C GLN A 526 -13.82 -18.36 -6.19
N VAL A 527 -13.53 -17.69 -5.05
CA VAL A 527 -12.62 -18.24 -4.02
C VAL A 527 -13.22 -19.49 -3.39
N ALA A 528 -14.52 -19.50 -3.11
CA ALA A 528 -15.21 -20.67 -2.57
C ALA A 528 -15.18 -21.84 -3.56
N ALA A 529 -15.43 -21.60 -4.85
CA ALA A 529 -15.36 -22.62 -5.89
C ALA A 529 -13.94 -23.22 -6.07
N GLN A 530 -12.90 -22.41 -5.91
CA GLN A 530 -11.51 -22.88 -5.91
C GLN A 530 -11.12 -23.63 -4.63
N ALA A 531 -11.72 -23.29 -3.49
CA ALA A 531 -11.47 -23.93 -2.21
C ALA A 531 -12.19 -25.29 -2.05
N GLU A 532 -13.21 -25.60 -2.88
CA GLU A 532 -13.88 -26.90 -2.88
C GLU A 532 -12.99 -28.02 -3.45
N ASP A 533 -11.97 -27.70 -4.24
CA ASP A 533 -11.09 -28.69 -4.90
C ASP A 533 -9.76 -28.94 -4.18
N GLU A 534 -9.37 -28.09 -3.20
CA GLU A 534 -8.10 -28.23 -2.49
C GLU A 534 -8.27 -28.25 -0.97
N ILE A 535 -7.72 -29.29 -0.33
CA ILE A 535 -7.61 -29.37 1.13
C ILE A 535 -6.14 -29.22 1.54
N ASP A 536 -5.87 -28.55 2.66
CA ASP A 536 -4.54 -28.49 3.25
C ASP A 536 -4.17 -29.81 3.93
N ILE A 537 -2.88 -30.01 4.18
CA ILE A 537 -2.36 -31.23 4.82
C ILE A 537 -2.94 -31.41 6.22
N GLU A 538 -3.20 -30.31 6.95
CA GLU A 538 -3.77 -30.34 8.30
C GLU A 538 -5.22 -30.83 8.29
N ALA A 539 -6.00 -30.52 7.25
CA ALA A 539 -7.35 -31.05 7.06
C ALA A 539 -7.32 -32.55 6.74
N PHE A 540 -6.38 -32.98 5.87
CA PHE A 540 -6.19 -34.38 5.56
C PHE A 540 -5.73 -35.22 6.76
N GLU A 541 -4.80 -34.70 7.57
CA GLU A 541 -4.31 -35.35 8.78
C GLU A 541 -5.38 -35.59 9.86
N LYS A 542 -6.49 -34.88 9.81
CA LYS A 542 -7.66 -35.14 10.68
C LYS A 542 -8.36 -36.43 10.33
N VAL A 543 -8.25 -36.93 9.10
CA VAL A 543 -8.82 -38.21 8.67
C VAL A 543 -7.91 -39.34 9.12
N LYS A 544 -8.40 -40.25 9.97
CA LYS A 544 -7.61 -41.36 10.48
C LYS A 544 -7.93 -42.63 9.67
N LEU A 545 -7.00 -43.03 8.79
CA LEU A 545 -7.10 -44.20 7.95
C LEU A 545 -6.34 -45.34 8.60
N VAL A 546 -6.98 -46.53 8.64
CA VAL A 546 -6.36 -47.76 9.17
C VAL A 546 -6.68 -48.97 8.30
N VAL A 547 -5.81 -49.97 8.36
CA VAL A 547 -6.06 -51.28 7.76
C VAL A 547 -7.07 -52.04 8.61
N GLY A 548 -8.15 -52.52 7.98
CA GLY A 548 -9.11 -53.44 8.58
C GLY A 548 -9.14 -54.79 7.84
N GLN A 549 -9.40 -55.88 8.56
CA GLN A 549 -9.67 -57.18 7.96
C GLN A 549 -11.13 -57.54 8.17
N ILE A 550 -11.83 -57.87 7.08
CA ILE A 550 -13.23 -58.31 7.15
C ILE A 550 -13.28 -59.69 7.78
N VAL A 551 -13.90 -59.79 8.96
CA VAL A 551 -14.07 -61.06 9.69
C VAL A 551 -15.45 -61.66 9.49
N GLU A 552 -16.44 -60.82 9.17
CA GLU A 552 -17.81 -61.25 8.84
C GLU A 552 -18.40 -60.28 7.82
N ALA A 553 -19.10 -60.77 6.83
CA ALA A 553 -19.88 -59.96 5.88
C ALA A 553 -21.25 -60.63 5.63
N LYS A 554 -22.30 -59.80 5.63
CA LYS A 554 -23.67 -60.28 5.35
C LYS A 554 -24.50 -59.24 4.63
N LYS A 555 -25.55 -59.67 3.94
CA LYS A 555 -26.53 -58.77 3.33
C LYS A 555 -27.29 -58.02 4.41
N HIS A 556 -27.55 -56.74 4.14
CA HIS A 556 -28.35 -55.92 5.06
C HIS A 556 -29.81 -56.40 5.08
N PRO A 557 -30.43 -56.58 6.27
CA PRO A 557 -31.76 -57.21 6.38
C PRO A 557 -32.91 -56.38 5.79
N LYS A 558 -32.70 -55.10 5.52
CA LYS A 558 -33.72 -54.14 5.05
C LYS A 558 -33.27 -53.29 3.84
N ALA A 559 -32.17 -53.64 3.18
CA ALA A 559 -31.65 -52.85 2.07
C ALA A 559 -30.76 -53.66 1.14
N ASP A 560 -31.24 -53.95 -0.07
CA ASP A 560 -30.56 -54.80 -1.05
C ASP A 560 -29.23 -54.23 -1.58
N LYS A 561 -29.03 -52.94 -1.47
CA LYS A 561 -27.80 -52.25 -1.90
C LYS A 561 -26.70 -52.23 -0.84
N LEU A 562 -26.99 -52.68 0.39
CA LEU A 562 -26.07 -52.56 1.52
C LEU A 562 -25.55 -53.93 1.96
N LEU A 563 -24.28 -53.97 2.37
CA LEU A 563 -23.67 -55.07 3.13
C LEU A 563 -23.31 -54.57 4.53
N VAL A 564 -23.44 -55.48 5.53
CA VAL A 564 -23.04 -55.24 6.92
C VAL A 564 -21.80 -56.08 7.20
N PHE A 565 -20.75 -55.40 7.67
CA PHE A 565 -19.44 -55.98 7.93
C PHE A 565 -19.11 -55.95 9.42
N LYS A 566 -18.38 -56.99 9.89
CA LYS A 566 -17.55 -56.93 11.07
C LYS A 566 -16.09 -56.85 10.61
N ILE A 567 -15.39 -55.79 11.02
CA ILE A 567 -14.02 -55.51 10.55
C ILE A 567 -13.09 -55.39 11.76
N ASN A 568 -12.09 -56.24 11.80
CA ASN A 568 -11.01 -56.16 12.77
C ASN A 568 -10.03 -55.04 12.35
N ILE A 569 -9.88 -54.02 13.17
CA ILE A 569 -8.96 -52.90 12.96
C ILE A 569 -7.74 -52.94 13.90
N GLY A 570 -7.39 -54.13 14.36
CA GLY A 570 -6.25 -54.41 15.24
C GLY A 570 -6.59 -54.26 16.72
N THR A 571 -7.17 -53.16 17.14
CA THR A 571 -7.52 -52.88 18.55
C THR A 571 -8.95 -53.33 18.92
N GLU A 572 -9.83 -53.46 17.93
CA GLU A 572 -11.25 -53.79 18.13
C GLU A 572 -11.86 -54.31 16.82
N VAL A 573 -13.05 -54.93 16.94
CA VAL A 573 -13.88 -55.32 15.79
C VAL A 573 -15.04 -54.33 15.69
N ARG A 574 -15.15 -53.63 14.55
CA ARG A 574 -16.20 -52.64 14.29
C ARG A 574 -17.25 -53.16 13.31
N GLN A 575 -18.49 -52.73 13.53
CA GLN A 575 -19.52 -52.88 12.51
C GLN A 575 -19.48 -51.71 11.55
N ILE A 576 -19.41 -51.99 10.25
CA ILE A 576 -19.45 -50.99 9.18
C ILE A 576 -20.49 -51.42 8.16
N VAL A 577 -21.30 -50.49 7.69
CA VAL A 577 -22.28 -50.70 6.64
C VAL A 577 -21.83 -49.97 5.38
N SER A 578 -21.81 -50.66 4.23
CA SER A 578 -21.35 -50.08 2.97
C SER A 578 -22.26 -50.42 1.79
N GLY A 579 -22.36 -49.49 0.82
CA GLY A 579 -23.23 -49.58 -0.36
C GLY A 579 -22.70 -50.46 -1.51
N ILE A 580 -21.90 -51.48 -1.23
CA ILE A 580 -21.18 -52.24 -2.26
C ILE A 580 -21.84 -53.56 -2.64
N ALA A 581 -23.07 -53.85 -2.20
CA ALA A 581 -23.78 -55.08 -2.45
C ALA A 581 -24.08 -55.37 -3.92
N LYS A 582 -24.05 -54.34 -4.79
CA LYS A 582 -24.21 -54.49 -6.25
C LYS A 582 -22.99 -55.18 -6.90
N PHE A 583 -21.80 -54.98 -6.31
CA PHE A 583 -20.52 -55.36 -6.91
C PHE A 583 -19.88 -56.59 -6.25
N TYR A 584 -20.28 -56.92 -5.00
CA TYR A 584 -19.65 -57.96 -4.22
C TYR A 584 -20.66 -58.85 -3.51
N ASN A 585 -20.41 -60.19 -3.53
CA ASN A 585 -21.08 -61.11 -2.63
C ASN A 585 -20.39 -61.10 -1.27
N PRO A 586 -21.12 -61.18 -0.15
CA PRO A 586 -20.53 -61.15 1.19
C PRO A 586 -19.46 -62.24 1.42
N GLU A 587 -19.69 -63.44 0.86
CA GLU A 587 -18.80 -64.58 1.03
C GLU A 587 -17.43 -64.40 0.42
N ASP A 588 -17.33 -63.60 -0.67
CA ASP A 588 -16.06 -63.30 -1.37
C ASP A 588 -15.22 -62.25 -0.67
N LEU A 589 -15.75 -61.62 0.40
CA LEU A 589 -15.13 -60.50 1.09
C LEU A 589 -14.52 -60.90 2.42
N VAL A 590 -14.94 -62.00 3.03
CA VAL A 590 -14.40 -62.46 4.30
C VAL A 590 -12.90 -62.77 4.16
N GLY A 591 -12.09 -62.24 5.06
CA GLY A 591 -10.65 -62.39 5.04
C GLY A 591 -9.90 -61.28 4.27
N LYS A 592 -10.58 -60.51 3.40
CA LYS A 592 -9.94 -59.41 2.67
C LYS A 592 -9.56 -58.28 3.60
N LYS A 593 -8.46 -57.61 3.24
CA LYS A 593 -7.99 -56.38 3.92
C LYS A 593 -8.50 -55.15 3.19
N VAL A 594 -8.93 -54.15 3.94
CA VAL A 594 -9.60 -52.95 3.44
C VAL A 594 -9.07 -51.71 4.16
N ILE A 595 -9.19 -50.55 3.53
CA ILE A 595 -8.91 -49.26 4.18
C ILE A 595 -10.19 -48.77 4.87
N VAL A 596 -10.05 -48.43 6.15
CA VAL A 596 -11.15 -47.95 7.01
C VAL A 596 -10.88 -46.54 7.49
N VAL A 597 -11.81 -45.62 7.26
CA VAL A 597 -11.86 -44.34 7.94
C VAL A 597 -12.43 -44.56 9.35
N LYS A 598 -11.56 -44.58 10.37
CA LYS A 598 -11.95 -45.03 11.71
C LYS A 598 -12.54 -43.95 12.61
N ASN A 599 -12.34 -42.65 12.31
CA ASN A 599 -12.77 -41.57 13.17
C ASN A 599 -14.02 -40.82 12.67
N LEU A 600 -14.82 -41.47 11.81
CA LEU A 600 -16.15 -40.96 11.45
C LEU A 600 -17.11 -41.19 12.63
N LYS A 601 -18.05 -40.23 12.82
CA LYS A 601 -19.15 -40.38 13.78
C LYS A 601 -20.01 -41.58 13.36
N ALA A 602 -20.43 -42.39 14.36
CA ALA A 602 -21.34 -43.50 14.11
C ALA A 602 -22.68 -42.98 13.55
N ILE A 603 -23.16 -43.66 12.53
CA ILE A 603 -24.46 -43.37 11.90
C ILE A 603 -25.32 -44.65 11.81
N LYS A 604 -26.65 -44.51 11.75
CA LYS A 604 -27.58 -45.62 11.50
C LYS A 604 -28.01 -45.61 10.04
N LEU A 605 -27.69 -46.68 9.32
CA LEU A 605 -28.11 -46.91 7.95
C LEU A 605 -29.21 -47.99 7.90
N ARG A 606 -30.45 -47.58 7.63
CA ARG A 606 -31.63 -48.46 7.58
C ARG A 606 -31.82 -49.36 8.81
N GLY A 607 -31.33 -48.90 10.00
CA GLY A 607 -31.48 -49.58 11.27
C GLY A 607 -30.23 -50.28 11.81
N GLU A 608 -29.20 -50.48 10.97
CA GLU A 608 -27.89 -50.99 11.36
C GLU A 608 -26.90 -49.84 11.63
N GLU A 609 -26.10 -49.96 12.71
CA GLU A 609 -25.09 -48.98 13.05
C GLU A 609 -23.81 -49.16 12.24
N SER A 610 -23.24 -48.07 11.71
CA SER A 610 -21.96 -48.04 11.02
C SER A 610 -20.98 -47.17 11.77
N HIS A 611 -19.82 -47.71 12.18
CA HIS A 611 -18.76 -47.04 12.96
C HIS A 611 -17.51 -46.86 12.11
N GLY A 612 -17.66 -46.24 10.93
CA GLY A 612 -16.58 -45.97 9.98
C GLY A 612 -17.05 -46.13 8.53
N MET A 613 -16.13 -46.01 7.59
CA MET A 613 -16.38 -46.12 6.16
C MET A 613 -15.25 -46.90 5.50
N LEU A 614 -15.61 -47.76 4.52
CA LEU A 614 -14.66 -48.44 3.63
C LEU A 614 -14.31 -47.51 2.46
N LEU A 615 -13.05 -47.50 2.04
CA LEU A 615 -12.62 -46.81 0.83
C LEU A 615 -12.60 -47.78 -0.36
N CYS A 616 -13.22 -47.36 -1.44
CA CYS A 616 -13.27 -48.06 -2.72
C CYS A 616 -12.95 -47.10 -3.85
N GLY A 617 -12.39 -47.56 -4.94
CA GLY A 617 -12.28 -46.82 -6.19
C GLY A 617 -13.48 -47.12 -7.08
N SER A 618 -14.07 -46.09 -7.71
CA SER A 618 -15.11 -46.21 -8.73
C SER A 618 -14.93 -45.14 -9.79
N ASP A 619 -15.58 -45.28 -10.96
CA ASP A 619 -15.77 -44.18 -11.90
C ASP A 619 -16.93 -43.25 -11.47
N GLU A 620 -17.06 -42.08 -12.08
CA GLU A 620 -18.14 -41.12 -11.78
C GLU A 620 -19.55 -41.68 -11.98
N ALA A 621 -19.69 -42.69 -12.83
CA ALA A 621 -20.97 -43.34 -13.15
C ALA A 621 -21.30 -44.56 -12.26
N ASP A 622 -20.42 -44.92 -11.30
CA ASP A 622 -20.49 -46.15 -10.51
C ASP A 622 -20.70 -47.40 -11.39
N SER A 623 -20.02 -47.44 -12.55
CA SER A 623 -20.12 -48.60 -13.47
C SER A 623 -19.31 -49.78 -12.96
N TYR A 624 -18.24 -49.54 -12.21
CA TYR A 624 -17.47 -50.54 -11.46
C TYR A 624 -17.11 -49.97 -10.07
N LEU A 625 -16.79 -50.88 -9.15
CA LEU A 625 -16.30 -50.49 -7.82
C LEU A 625 -15.29 -51.55 -7.36
N GLU A 626 -14.12 -51.09 -6.92
CA GLU A 626 -13.04 -51.97 -6.47
C GLU A 626 -12.55 -51.57 -5.07
N LEU A 627 -12.36 -52.58 -4.20
CA LEU A 627 -11.72 -52.39 -2.90
C LEU A 627 -10.22 -52.17 -3.08
N VAL A 628 -9.67 -51.18 -2.39
CA VAL A 628 -8.23 -50.89 -2.44
C VAL A 628 -7.45 -52.03 -1.81
N ASN A 629 -6.58 -52.71 -2.60
CA ASN A 629 -5.80 -53.87 -2.16
C ASN A 629 -4.58 -53.44 -1.30
N ILE A 630 -4.51 -53.97 -0.06
CA ILE A 630 -3.48 -53.70 0.94
C ILE A 630 -2.98 -54.98 1.63
N ASP A 631 -2.88 -56.07 0.92
CA ASP A 631 -2.62 -57.42 1.45
C ASP A 631 -1.34 -57.56 2.29
N LYS A 632 -0.32 -56.73 2.06
CA LYS A 632 0.95 -56.74 2.80
C LYS A 632 0.91 -56.11 4.19
N CYS A 633 -0.14 -55.33 4.51
CA CYS A 633 -0.30 -54.66 5.81
C CYS A 633 -1.04 -55.54 6.82
N ASN A 634 -0.88 -55.24 8.11
CA ASN A 634 -1.63 -55.93 9.17
C ASN A 634 -2.84 -55.12 9.63
N PRO A 635 -3.91 -55.77 10.14
CA PRO A 635 -5.02 -55.04 10.74
C PRO A 635 -4.56 -54.10 11.86
N GLY A 636 -4.95 -52.82 11.79
CA GLY A 636 -4.53 -51.77 12.70
C GLY A 636 -3.37 -50.92 12.20
N ASP A 637 -2.66 -51.31 11.14
CA ASP A 637 -1.62 -50.46 10.54
C ASP A 637 -2.22 -49.12 10.08
N ILE A 638 -1.47 -48.06 10.27
CA ILE A 638 -1.89 -46.70 9.90
C ILE A 638 -1.59 -46.45 8.43
N ILE A 639 -2.54 -45.88 7.72
CA ILE A 639 -2.39 -45.41 6.35
C ILE A 639 -2.13 -43.88 6.41
N ARG A 640 -1.08 -43.47 5.72
CA ARG A 640 -0.61 -42.09 5.69
C ARG A 640 -0.57 -41.55 4.26
#